data_5e688e7e0ef20964aade4061c0537aae
#
_entry.id   5e688e7e0ef20964aade4061c0537aae
#
_cell.length_a   1.000
_cell.length_b   1.000
_cell.length_c   1.000
_cell.angle_alpha   90.00
_cell.angle_beta   90.00
_cell.angle_gamma   90.00
#
_symmetry.space_group_name_H-M   'P 1'
#
loop_
_entity.id
_entity.type
_entity.pdbx_description
1 polymer ?
#
loop_
_entity_poly.entity_id
_entity_poly.type
_entity_poly.pdbx_seq_one_letter_code
_entity_poly.pdbx_strand_id
1 'polypeptide(L)'
;MDLSCDYLKMKHPIAQKALYALLEVKDSDLRLDTVYQGNHAVDQGIHIGGTFSELIPLIALFYGGFIHVNVEDPTARESDIYVQSKGHGIAGMASVFSDFGFFDRALLENSRGSYSDLNGHPGPILPGVHIATGPLGQGISAAVGFAMAQKIEGVGRTFCLMGDGELQEGIPWEAFMFASAKNLNNLCILIDHNYGQNDDSHRLMLSMGSLRKKLESFGFDVLDVNGQEYEPIYHALEHFQHRIDSRPMAIISECRKGEGGFSKATESHKTTVGQDLAEWEIHQQTLRRETRIKNLCHFLQAAKVRAPEEYEQLLHWASKMGIDVQQDENGPVGVIRRYSQRRTKRAAPRDKTLHYQERDLPDPKIGDKLQCSKIAADMVAAFSRDPKMITLDADMGLISGLQPGMLKHAGNRGINVGIAESNMSGIAEAFAAKGYNVWHSTFGVFFDWRVLRRITVSQQERMESISKSDGWLSEGHQLDITLFSTASNIDTGVNGATHMSIDDVTALMQLPHLRVIDVACPRMMVAVMKWIAKGSKGLVLLRLTRAASETIYPESLQFEYGKGYVHGDPHADTVIITSGRGIYEGLNAQKALREQGREIAVVDMPSFDADLAAQLTQQGKRILFAEQNNGFLFASYLDEMYRRGIAWSPEKITTLSTRTRERKARHLHSGTYTQLAKLCGLSAEDLVNTITFEM
;
A
#
# COMPACT_ATOMS: atom_id res chain seq x y z
N MET A 1 8.74 -21.29 -16.86
CA MET A 1 9.47 -20.40 -17.77
C MET A 1 10.63 -19.80 -17.02
N ASP A 2 11.83 -19.80 -17.57
CA ASP A 2 12.95 -19.08 -17.03
C ASP A 2 13.44 -18.12 -18.11
N LEU A 3 12.86 -16.91 -18.11
CA LEU A 3 13.24 -15.79 -18.95
C LEU A 3 14.19 -14.83 -18.20
N SER A 4 14.95 -15.37 -17.23
CA SER A 4 15.81 -14.63 -16.31
C SER A 4 17.10 -14.07 -16.92
N CYS A 5 17.23 -14.10 -18.21
CA CYS A 5 18.42 -13.58 -18.92
C CYS A 5 18.00 -12.50 -19.90
N ASP A 6 18.96 -11.68 -20.30
CA ASP A 6 18.85 -10.55 -21.20
C ASP A 6 17.77 -10.71 -22.28
N TYR A 7 17.03 -9.62 -22.56
CA TYR A 7 16.03 -9.60 -23.62
C TYR A 7 16.63 -10.11 -24.95
N LEU A 8 15.80 -10.76 -25.78
CA LEU A 8 16.24 -11.38 -27.01
C LEU A 8 16.49 -10.32 -28.09
N LYS A 9 17.76 -10.05 -28.38
CA LYS A 9 18.17 -9.09 -29.42
C LYS A 9 18.46 -9.79 -30.73
N MET A 10 17.62 -9.56 -31.76
CA MET A 10 17.82 -10.02 -33.09
C MET A 10 18.49 -8.93 -33.95
N LYS A 11 19.51 -9.28 -34.68
CA LYS A 11 20.24 -8.37 -35.60
C LYS A 11 19.71 -8.43 -37.02
N HIS A 12 19.37 -9.64 -37.48
CA HIS A 12 18.89 -9.83 -38.82
C HIS A 12 17.39 -9.50 -38.95
N PRO A 13 16.95 -8.69 -39.93
CA PRO A 13 15.55 -8.27 -40.06
C PRO A 13 14.53 -9.41 -40.12
N ILE A 14 14.89 -10.55 -40.72
CA ILE A 14 14.00 -11.70 -40.80
C ILE A 14 13.82 -12.38 -39.42
N ALA A 15 14.88 -12.40 -38.61
CA ALA A 15 14.81 -12.92 -37.24
C ALA A 15 14.00 -11.98 -36.32
N GLN A 16 14.10 -10.67 -36.52
CA GLN A 16 13.23 -9.69 -35.81
C GLN A 16 11.75 -9.95 -36.16
N LYS A 17 11.40 -10.14 -37.41
CA LYS A 17 10.04 -10.48 -37.85
C LYS A 17 9.56 -11.80 -37.23
N ALA A 18 10.43 -12.80 -37.14
CA ALA A 18 10.10 -14.07 -36.49
C ALA A 18 9.86 -13.90 -34.97
N LEU A 19 10.65 -13.03 -34.30
CA LEU A 19 10.46 -12.70 -32.90
C LEU A 19 9.10 -12.02 -32.67
N TYR A 20 8.75 -11.01 -33.48
CA TYR A 20 7.45 -10.34 -33.34
C TYR A 20 6.28 -11.30 -33.65
N ALA A 21 6.41 -12.15 -34.65
CA ALA A 21 5.41 -13.18 -34.94
C ALA A 21 5.27 -14.19 -33.79
N LEU A 22 6.34 -14.51 -33.07
CA LEU A 22 6.30 -15.35 -31.87
C LEU A 22 5.51 -14.67 -30.75
N LEU A 23 5.73 -13.37 -30.50
CA LEU A 23 4.95 -12.60 -29.54
C LEU A 23 3.47 -12.49 -29.96
N GLU A 24 3.16 -12.38 -31.25
CA GLU A 24 1.78 -12.40 -31.75
C GLU A 24 1.07 -13.73 -31.51
N VAL A 25 1.76 -14.86 -31.63
CA VAL A 25 1.19 -16.17 -31.27
C VAL A 25 0.87 -16.21 -29.77
N LYS A 26 1.79 -15.76 -28.93
CA LYS A 26 1.58 -15.65 -27.47
C LYS A 26 0.40 -14.73 -27.14
N ASP A 27 0.26 -13.60 -27.82
CA ASP A 27 -0.88 -12.69 -27.67
C ASP A 27 -2.21 -13.41 -27.94
N SER A 28 -2.28 -14.21 -28.99
CA SER A 28 -3.50 -15.00 -29.27
C SER A 28 -3.80 -16.00 -28.14
N ASP A 29 -2.77 -16.65 -27.59
CA ASP A 29 -2.92 -17.55 -26.46
C ASP A 29 -3.49 -16.84 -25.22
N LEU A 30 -3.02 -15.65 -24.89
CA LEU A 30 -3.43 -14.91 -23.69
C LEU A 30 -4.78 -14.21 -23.89
N ARG A 31 -5.14 -13.80 -25.11
CA ARG A 31 -6.51 -13.33 -25.42
C ARG A 31 -7.52 -14.43 -25.25
N LEU A 32 -7.21 -15.64 -25.69
CA LEU A 32 -8.05 -16.81 -25.46
C LEU A 32 -8.24 -17.09 -23.95
N ASP A 33 -7.16 -17.01 -23.17
CA ASP A 33 -7.25 -17.16 -21.70
C ASP A 33 -8.11 -16.06 -21.06
N THR A 34 -8.03 -14.83 -21.57
CA THR A 34 -8.84 -13.69 -21.07
C THR A 34 -10.34 -13.91 -21.39
N VAL A 35 -10.67 -14.33 -22.61
CA VAL A 35 -12.08 -14.65 -22.98
C VAL A 35 -12.59 -15.81 -22.15
N TYR A 36 -11.75 -16.83 -21.92
CA TYR A 36 -12.06 -17.97 -21.07
C TYR A 36 -12.41 -17.55 -19.63
N GLN A 37 -11.59 -16.68 -19.01
CA GLN A 37 -11.91 -16.09 -17.71
C GLN A 37 -13.25 -15.35 -17.73
N GLY A 38 -13.51 -14.56 -18.79
CA GLY A 38 -14.77 -13.83 -18.95
C GLY A 38 -15.99 -14.74 -19.04
N ASN A 39 -15.84 -15.89 -19.69
CA ASN A 39 -16.91 -16.89 -19.80
C ASN A 39 -17.22 -17.56 -18.44
N HIS A 40 -16.20 -17.78 -17.60
CA HIS A 40 -16.36 -18.37 -16.26
C HIS A 40 -16.85 -17.35 -15.22
N ALA A 41 -16.61 -16.06 -15.43
CA ALA A 41 -17.10 -14.96 -14.58
C ALA A 41 -18.52 -14.49 -15.00
N VAL A 42 -19.41 -15.42 -15.37
CA VAL A 42 -20.69 -15.14 -16.06
C VAL A 42 -21.53 -14.07 -15.39
N ASP A 43 -21.74 -14.18 -14.08
CA ASP A 43 -22.62 -13.27 -13.33
C ASP A 43 -21.91 -11.96 -12.93
N GLN A 44 -20.58 -11.96 -12.92
CA GLN A 44 -19.76 -10.84 -12.40
C GLN A 44 -19.20 -9.95 -13.52
N GLY A 45 -19.04 -10.50 -14.73
CA GLY A 45 -18.38 -9.84 -15.85
C GLY A 45 -16.92 -9.53 -15.59
N ILE A 46 -16.17 -9.23 -16.64
CA ILE A 46 -14.77 -8.78 -16.58
C ILE A 46 -14.58 -7.48 -17.36
N HIS A 47 -13.47 -6.81 -17.12
CA HIS A 47 -13.09 -5.58 -17.85
C HIS A 47 -12.31 -5.93 -19.12
N ILE A 48 -12.93 -6.67 -20.06
CA ILE A 48 -12.25 -7.22 -21.23
C ILE A 48 -11.65 -6.15 -22.13
N GLY A 49 -12.34 -5.03 -22.35
CA GLY A 49 -11.86 -3.95 -23.21
C GLY A 49 -10.58 -3.30 -22.67
N GLY A 50 -10.54 -3.03 -21.36
CA GLY A 50 -9.35 -2.51 -20.71
C GLY A 50 -8.20 -3.53 -20.68
N THR A 51 -8.51 -4.81 -20.54
CA THR A 51 -7.52 -5.89 -20.57
C THR A 51 -6.92 -6.06 -21.97
N PHE A 52 -7.74 -6.04 -23.01
CA PHE A 52 -7.26 -6.28 -24.37
C PHE A 52 -6.32 -5.18 -24.87
N SER A 53 -6.54 -3.92 -24.48
CA SER A 53 -5.68 -2.80 -24.90
C SER A 53 -4.28 -2.84 -24.28
N GLU A 54 -4.13 -3.44 -23.08
CA GLU A 54 -2.83 -3.50 -22.38
C GLU A 54 -2.00 -4.75 -22.69
N LEU A 55 -2.56 -5.75 -23.40
CA LEU A 55 -1.87 -7.04 -23.59
C LEU A 55 -0.56 -6.90 -24.40
N ILE A 56 -0.51 -6.07 -25.44
CA ILE A 56 0.70 -5.94 -26.24
C ILE A 56 1.90 -5.42 -25.43
N PRO A 57 1.80 -4.28 -24.71
CA PRO A 57 2.92 -3.85 -23.85
C PRO A 57 3.24 -4.84 -22.72
N LEU A 58 2.23 -5.50 -22.13
CA LEU A 58 2.43 -6.50 -21.10
C LEU A 58 3.18 -7.74 -21.63
N ILE A 59 2.80 -8.24 -22.81
CA ILE A 59 3.45 -9.38 -23.46
C ILE A 59 4.88 -9.02 -23.88
N ALA A 60 5.08 -7.85 -24.48
CA ALA A 60 6.42 -7.39 -24.84
C ALA A 60 7.32 -7.30 -23.59
N LEU A 61 6.83 -6.76 -22.47
CA LEU A 61 7.58 -6.67 -21.22
C LEU A 61 8.01 -8.05 -20.70
N PHE A 62 7.05 -8.97 -20.57
CA PHE A 62 7.30 -10.27 -19.94
C PHE A 62 7.97 -11.27 -20.87
N TYR A 63 7.44 -11.44 -22.09
CA TYR A 63 7.95 -12.45 -23.04
C TYR A 63 9.06 -11.94 -23.94
N GLY A 64 9.25 -10.63 -24.01
CA GLY A 64 10.44 -10.03 -24.62
C GLY A 64 11.68 -10.14 -23.73
N GLY A 65 11.54 -10.49 -22.44
CA GLY A 65 12.65 -10.66 -21.50
C GLY A 65 13.14 -9.34 -20.89
N PHE A 66 12.33 -8.30 -20.89
CA PHE A 66 12.71 -7.00 -20.33
C PHE A 66 12.52 -6.90 -18.81
N ILE A 67 11.69 -7.75 -18.22
CA ILE A 67 11.47 -7.85 -16.78
C ILE A 67 12.05 -9.15 -16.23
N HIS A 68 12.81 -9.08 -15.15
CA HIS A 68 13.44 -10.23 -14.50
C HIS A 68 12.72 -10.52 -13.18
N VAL A 69 11.74 -11.41 -13.22
CA VAL A 69 11.02 -11.84 -12.02
C VAL A 69 11.45 -13.24 -11.59
N ASN A 70 11.80 -13.37 -10.32
CA ASN A 70 12.01 -14.70 -9.74
C ASN A 70 10.65 -15.31 -9.41
N VAL A 71 10.16 -16.20 -10.26
CA VAL A 71 8.82 -16.82 -10.10
C VAL A 71 8.77 -17.74 -8.87
N GLU A 72 9.89 -18.36 -8.48
CA GLU A 72 9.93 -19.22 -7.30
C GLU A 72 9.90 -18.42 -6.00
N ASP A 73 10.58 -17.27 -5.97
CA ASP A 73 10.54 -16.30 -4.87
C ASP A 73 10.37 -14.87 -5.41
N PRO A 74 9.14 -14.42 -5.66
CA PRO A 74 8.90 -13.06 -6.13
C PRO A 74 9.31 -11.97 -5.14
N THR A 75 9.61 -12.34 -3.88
CA THR A 75 10.10 -11.42 -2.85
C THR A 75 11.61 -11.28 -2.84
N ALA A 76 12.32 -12.03 -3.69
CA ALA A 76 13.78 -11.95 -3.80
C ALA A 76 14.23 -10.52 -4.10
N ARG A 77 15.37 -10.13 -3.51
CA ARG A 77 15.86 -8.74 -3.55
C ARG A 77 16.19 -8.29 -4.98
N GLU A 78 16.75 -9.19 -5.77
CA GLU A 78 17.16 -8.98 -7.17
C GLU A 78 16.00 -8.98 -8.17
N SER A 79 14.82 -9.43 -7.74
CA SER A 79 13.64 -9.50 -8.60
C SER A 79 13.17 -8.10 -8.98
N ASP A 80 12.93 -7.87 -10.27
CA ASP A 80 12.19 -6.71 -10.72
C ASP A 80 10.75 -6.76 -10.17
N ILE A 81 10.12 -5.61 -10.02
CA ILE A 81 8.76 -5.51 -9.50
C ILE A 81 7.83 -5.00 -10.60
N TYR A 82 6.73 -5.71 -10.81
CA TYR A 82 5.63 -5.28 -11.65
C TYR A 82 4.45 -4.80 -10.79
N VAL A 83 3.90 -3.64 -11.14
CA VAL A 83 2.72 -3.06 -10.49
C VAL A 83 1.62 -2.84 -11.53
N GLN A 84 0.52 -3.54 -11.40
CA GLN A 84 -0.70 -3.33 -12.19
C GLN A 84 -1.52 -2.20 -11.54
N SER A 85 -1.17 -0.93 -11.79
CA SER A 85 -1.92 0.23 -11.25
C SER A 85 -3.32 0.30 -11.84
N LYS A 86 -3.45 0.01 -13.13
CA LYS A 86 -4.73 -0.22 -13.83
C LYS A 86 -5.39 -1.52 -13.36
N GLY A 87 -5.84 -1.55 -12.11
CA GLY A 87 -6.27 -2.79 -11.42
C GLY A 87 -7.36 -3.58 -12.14
N HIS A 88 -8.24 -2.92 -12.91
CA HIS A 88 -9.28 -3.60 -13.68
C HIS A 88 -8.74 -4.43 -14.87
N GLY A 89 -7.47 -4.28 -15.25
CA GLY A 89 -6.78 -5.15 -16.22
C GLY A 89 -6.31 -6.50 -15.67
N ILE A 90 -6.72 -6.88 -14.46
CA ILE A 90 -6.30 -8.11 -13.77
C ILE A 90 -6.39 -9.37 -14.62
N ALA A 91 -7.35 -9.49 -15.54
CA ALA A 91 -7.51 -10.70 -16.35
C ALA A 91 -6.33 -10.93 -17.31
N GLY A 92 -5.74 -9.86 -17.86
CA GLY A 92 -4.51 -9.93 -18.66
C GLY A 92 -3.29 -10.30 -17.81
N MET A 93 -3.12 -9.61 -16.69
CA MET A 93 -2.06 -9.92 -15.73
C MET A 93 -2.16 -11.39 -15.24
N ALA A 94 -3.35 -11.84 -14.87
CA ALA A 94 -3.56 -13.20 -14.38
C ALA A 94 -3.23 -14.25 -15.45
N SER A 95 -3.59 -14.00 -16.72
CA SER A 95 -3.20 -14.87 -17.84
C SER A 95 -1.68 -14.99 -17.96
N VAL A 96 -0.94 -13.85 -17.89
CA VAL A 96 0.53 -13.83 -17.93
C VAL A 96 1.11 -14.54 -16.70
N PHE A 97 0.65 -14.24 -15.50
CA PHE A 97 1.18 -14.80 -14.26
C PHE A 97 0.97 -16.30 -14.16
N SER A 98 -0.20 -16.79 -14.55
CA SER A 98 -0.48 -18.21 -14.66
C SER A 98 0.46 -18.89 -15.66
N ASP A 99 0.66 -18.28 -16.84
CA ASP A 99 1.53 -18.82 -17.89
C ASP A 99 3.02 -18.84 -17.48
N PHE A 100 3.45 -17.90 -16.62
CA PHE A 100 4.77 -17.91 -15.98
C PHE A 100 4.90 -18.91 -14.83
N GLY A 101 3.79 -19.41 -14.29
CA GLY A 101 3.76 -20.36 -13.18
C GLY A 101 3.82 -19.71 -11.79
N PHE A 102 3.34 -18.48 -11.65
CA PHE A 102 3.08 -17.90 -10.33
C PHE A 102 1.98 -18.66 -9.60
N PHE A 103 0.96 -19.10 -10.31
CA PHE A 103 -0.13 -19.95 -9.82
C PHE A 103 -0.68 -20.84 -10.94
N ASP A 104 -1.44 -21.85 -10.57
CA ASP A 104 -1.99 -22.80 -11.54
C ASP A 104 -3.10 -22.19 -12.40
N ARG A 105 -3.13 -22.58 -13.67
CA ARG A 105 -4.13 -22.10 -14.64
C ARG A 105 -5.58 -22.38 -14.20
N ALA A 106 -5.82 -23.40 -13.42
CA ALA A 106 -7.13 -23.71 -12.86
C ALA A 106 -7.76 -22.52 -12.08
N LEU A 107 -6.94 -21.61 -11.53
CA LEU A 107 -7.44 -20.41 -10.85
C LEU A 107 -8.19 -19.47 -11.83
N LEU A 108 -7.84 -19.47 -13.12
CA LEU A 108 -8.53 -18.67 -14.13
C LEU A 108 -9.98 -19.10 -14.33
N GLU A 109 -10.31 -20.40 -14.05
CA GLU A 109 -11.66 -20.95 -14.14
C GLU A 109 -12.59 -20.42 -13.05
N ASN A 110 -12.04 -19.91 -11.97
CA ASN A 110 -12.79 -19.36 -10.84
C ASN A 110 -12.61 -17.84 -10.70
N SER A 111 -12.35 -17.14 -11.80
CA SER A 111 -12.19 -15.69 -11.82
C SER A 111 -13.41 -14.99 -11.20
N ARG A 112 -13.18 -14.12 -10.19
CA ARG A 112 -14.20 -13.39 -9.44
C ARG A 112 -15.21 -14.26 -8.68
N GLY A 113 -14.93 -15.55 -8.49
CA GLY A 113 -15.73 -16.41 -7.62
C GLY A 113 -15.67 -15.99 -6.16
N SER A 114 -16.74 -16.24 -5.38
CA SER A 114 -16.88 -15.78 -3.99
C SER A 114 -15.77 -16.24 -3.04
N TYR A 115 -15.08 -17.32 -3.39
CA TYR A 115 -13.96 -17.89 -2.60
C TYR A 115 -12.67 -17.98 -3.42
N SER A 116 -12.58 -17.24 -4.52
CA SER A 116 -11.41 -17.23 -5.38
C SER A 116 -10.37 -16.21 -4.90
N ASP A 117 -9.11 -16.58 -4.96
CA ASP A 117 -8.01 -15.64 -4.78
C ASP A 117 -7.87 -14.68 -5.98
N LEU A 118 -8.42 -15.06 -7.14
CA LEU A 118 -8.48 -14.20 -8.32
C LEU A 118 -9.68 -13.26 -8.22
N ASN A 119 -9.50 -12.19 -7.44
CA ASN A 119 -10.48 -11.14 -7.20
C ASN A 119 -10.75 -10.26 -8.44
N GLY A 120 -11.58 -9.24 -8.29
CA GLY A 120 -11.85 -8.24 -9.33
C GLY A 120 -10.68 -7.31 -9.64
N HIS A 121 -9.70 -7.24 -8.75
CA HIS A 121 -8.48 -6.41 -8.85
C HIS A 121 -7.30 -7.16 -8.21
N PRO A 122 -6.05 -6.86 -8.60
CA PRO A 122 -4.86 -7.48 -8.03
C PRO A 122 -4.69 -7.21 -6.54
N GLY A 123 -4.22 -8.23 -5.81
CA GLY A 123 -3.86 -8.10 -4.41
C GLY A 123 -2.84 -9.15 -3.97
N PRO A 124 -2.17 -8.95 -2.82
CA PRO A 124 -1.06 -9.80 -2.37
C PRO A 124 -1.43 -11.23 -1.99
N ILE A 125 -2.70 -11.60 -2.06
CA ILE A 125 -3.13 -12.99 -1.98
C ILE A 125 -2.64 -13.79 -3.19
N LEU A 126 -2.52 -13.14 -4.36
CA LEU A 126 -1.97 -13.73 -5.58
C LEU A 126 -0.44 -13.73 -5.54
N PRO A 127 0.22 -14.87 -5.81
CA PRO A 127 1.66 -14.94 -5.93
C PRO A 127 2.22 -13.94 -6.95
N GLY A 128 3.28 -13.21 -6.55
CA GLY A 128 3.91 -12.20 -7.39
C GLY A 128 3.25 -10.81 -7.36
N VAL A 129 2.12 -10.66 -6.69
CA VAL A 129 1.44 -9.36 -6.50
C VAL A 129 1.82 -8.77 -5.15
N HIS A 130 2.48 -7.62 -5.15
CA HIS A 130 3.06 -7.05 -3.92
C HIS A 130 2.13 -6.13 -3.15
N ILE A 131 1.15 -5.53 -3.81
CA ILE A 131 0.17 -4.59 -3.23
C ILE A 131 -1.22 -4.83 -3.78
N ALA A 132 -2.25 -4.46 -3.03
CA ALA A 132 -3.59 -4.37 -3.57
C ALA A 132 -3.72 -3.12 -4.45
N THR A 133 -4.43 -3.24 -5.59
CA THR A 133 -4.81 -2.12 -6.44
C THR A 133 -6.33 -2.12 -6.67
N GLY A 134 -6.84 -1.21 -7.49
CA GLY A 134 -8.27 -1.07 -7.75
C GLY A 134 -8.71 0.39 -7.65
N PRO A 135 -8.49 1.10 -6.52
CA PRO A 135 -8.61 2.55 -6.52
C PRO A 135 -7.62 3.17 -7.48
N LEU A 136 -8.15 3.90 -8.49
CA LEU A 136 -7.36 4.45 -9.57
C LEU A 136 -6.32 5.47 -9.07
N GLY A 137 -5.16 5.51 -9.71
CA GLY A 137 -4.07 6.44 -9.42
C GLY A 137 -3.23 6.11 -8.18
N GLN A 138 -3.55 5.05 -7.44
CA GLN A 138 -2.82 4.72 -6.20
C GLN A 138 -1.68 3.71 -6.38
N GLY A 139 -1.72 2.88 -7.44
CA GLY A 139 -0.68 1.89 -7.68
C GLY A 139 0.68 2.52 -8.00
N ILE A 140 0.68 3.66 -8.67
CA ILE A 140 1.92 4.38 -9.03
C ILE A 140 2.68 4.89 -7.78
N SER A 141 2.00 5.28 -6.71
CA SER A 141 2.65 5.69 -5.46
C SER A 141 3.49 4.55 -4.87
N ALA A 142 2.96 3.33 -4.88
CA ALA A 142 3.74 2.17 -4.46
C ALA A 142 4.86 1.83 -5.48
N ALA A 143 4.61 1.98 -6.77
CA ALA A 143 5.64 1.74 -7.79
C ALA A 143 6.85 2.68 -7.62
N VAL A 144 6.63 3.97 -7.37
CA VAL A 144 7.75 4.90 -7.08
C VAL A 144 8.43 4.56 -5.74
N GLY A 145 7.68 4.03 -4.77
CA GLY A 145 8.23 3.53 -3.52
C GLY A 145 9.12 2.29 -3.73
N PHE A 146 8.69 1.34 -4.54
CA PHE A 146 9.51 0.17 -4.91
C PHE A 146 10.77 0.58 -5.67
N ALA A 147 10.66 1.46 -6.66
CA ALA A 147 11.80 1.97 -7.40
C ALA A 147 12.80 2.69 -6.48
N MET A 148 12.31 3.47 -5.50
CA MET A 148 13.16 4.14 -4.51
C MET A 148 13.86 3.13 -3.59
N ALA A 149 13.15 2.11 -3.12
CA ALA A 149 13.73 1.05 -2.29
C ALA A 149 14.81 0.28 -3.07
N GLN A 150 14.54 -0.13 -4.29
CA GLN A 150 15.50 -0.80 -5.17
C GLN A 150 16.71 0.08 -5.50
N LYS A 151 16.52 1.39 -5.66
CA LYS A 151 17.62 2.35 -5.84
C LYS A 151 18.53 2.43 -4.60
N ILE A 152 17.95 2.42 -3.39
CA ILE A 152 18.71 2.34 -2.13
C ILE A 152 19.45 1.01 -2.00
N GLU A 153 18.81 -0.08 -2.40
CA GLU A 153 19.41 -1.42 -2.41
C GLU A 153 20.44 -1.64 -3.51
N GLY A 154 20.45 -0.78 -4.54
CA GLY A 154 21.34 -0.86 -5.69
C GLY A 154 21.03 -2.00 -6.65
N VAL A 155 19.81 -2.54 -6.63
CA VAL A 155 19.39 -3.69 -7.45
C VAL A 155 17.90 -3.67 -7.76
N GLY A 156 17.53 -4.15 -8.96
CA GLY A 156 16.14 -4.27 -9.41
C GLY A 156 15.59 -3.03 -10.09
N ARG A 157 14.51 -3.23 -10.81
CA ARG A 157 13.75 -2.21 -11.54
C ARG A 157 12.27 -2.36 -11.24
N THR A 158 11.54 -1.28 -11.40
CA THR A 158 10.08 -1.29 -11.22
C THR A 158 9.40 -0.91 -12.53
N PHE A 159 8.44 -1.73 -12.93
CA PHE A 159 7.55 -1.50 -14.07
C PHE A 159 6.13 -1.28 -13.56
N CYS A 160 5.48 -0.21 -13.99
CA CYS A 160 4.12 0.12 -13.59
C CYS A 160 3.23 0.29 -14.82
N LEU A 161 2.19 -0.54 -14.93
CA LEU A 161 1.20 -0.39 -15.99
C LEU A 161 0.02 0.43 -15.49
N MET A 162 -0.22 1.56 -16.16
CA MET A 162 -1.27 2.54 -15.84
C MET A 162 -2.26 2.67 -17.00
N GLY A 163 -3.48 3.07 -16.68
CA GLY A 163 -4.46 3.54 -17.67
C GLY A 163 -4.42 5.07 -17.80
N ASP A 164 -4.84 5.59 -18.94
CA ASP A 164 -4.95 7.02 -19.18
C ASP A 164 -6.01 7.68 -18.26
N GLY A 165 -7.13 6.99 -17.99
CA GLY A 165 -8.19 7.52 -17.13
C GLY A 165 -7.76 7.74 -15.68
N GLU A 166 -6.86 6.92 -15.13
CA GLU A 166 -6.38 7.11 -13.74
C GLU A 166 -5.47 8.34 -13.58
N LEU A 167 -4.96 8.90 -14.68
CA LEU A 167 -4.19 10.14 -14.67
C LEU A 167 -5.05 11.40 -14.41
N GLN A 168 -6.37 11.25 -14.31
CA GLN A 168 -7.25 12.32 -13.85
C GLN A 168 -7.26 12.45 -12.31
N GLU A 169 -6.75 11.46 -11.58
CA GLU A 169 -6.52 11.53 -10.13
C GLU A 169 -5.31 12.42 -9.81
N GLY A 170 -5.25 12.98 -8.59
CA GLY A 170 -4.14 13.85 -8.16
C GLY A 170 -2.86 13.06 -7.80
N ILE A 171 -3.00 11.88 -7.22
CA ILE A 171 -1.90 11.08 -6.67
C ILE A 171 -0.83 10.73 -7.73
N PRO A 172 -1.15 10.38 -8.99
CA PRO A 172 -0.13 10.18 -10.02
C PRO A 172 0.81 11.37 -10.21
N TRP A 173 0.31 12.60 -10.13
CA TRP A 173 1.11 13.80 -10.31
C TRP A 173 2.05 14.05 -9.10
N GLU A 174 1.60 13.74 -7.88
CA GLU A 174 2.49 13.70 -6.70
C GLU A 174 3.62 12.67 -6.89
N ALA A 175 3.27 11.46 -7.36
CA ALA A 175 4.24 10.39 -7.60
C ALA A 175 5.23 10.75 -8.71
N PHE A 176 4.79 11.41 -9.78
CA PHE A 176 5.66 11.82 -10.88
C PHE A 176 6.65 12.92 -10.46
N MET A 177 6.22 13.92 -9.68
CA MET A 177 7.12 14.90 -9.08
C MET A 177 8.19 14.23 -8.23
N PHE A 178 7.80 13.29 -7.38
CA PHE A 178 8.73 12.56 -6.54
C PHE A 178 9.71 11.71 -7.36
N ALA A 179 9.22 10.93 -8.33
CA ALA A 179 10.05 10.07 -9.17
C ALA A 179 11.15 10.85 -9.89
N SER A 180 10.78 12.01 -10.46
CA SER A 180 11.71 12.91 -11.12
C SER A 180 12.71 13.54 -10.14
N ALA A 181 12.22 14.12 -9.01
CA ALA A 181 13.07 14.73 -8.00
C ALA A 181 14.09 13.75 -7.39
N LYS A 182 13.75 12.46 -7.32
CA LYS A 182 14.65 11.39 -6.84
C LYS A 182 15.44 10.72 -7.95
N ASN A 183 15.28 11.15 -9.22
CA ASN A 183 15.97 10.57 -10.36
C ASN A 183 15.81 9.03 -10.41
N LEU A 184 14.56 8.54 -10.38
CA LEU A 184 14.27 7.10 -10.36
C LEU A 184 14.41 6.50 -11.76
N ASN A 185 15.65 6.42 -12.26
CA ASN A 185 15.96 5.89 -13.58
C ASN A 185 15.71 4.39 -13.73
N ASN A 186 15.45 3.70 -12.62
CA ASN A 186 15.03 2.31 -12.56
C ASN A 186 13.50 2.12 -12.59
N LEU A 187 12.73 3.21 -12.82
CA LEU A 187 11.28 3.19 -12.99
C LEU A 187 10.91 3.34 -14.46
N CYS A 188 10.11 2.40 -14.98
CA CYS A 188 9.45 2.48 -16.28
C CYS A 188 7.93 2.41 -16.12
N ILE A 189 7.23 3.43 -16.61
CA ILE A 189 5.77 3.49 -16.61
C ILE A 189 5.28 3.16 -18.01
N LEU A 190 4.40 2.16 -18.11
CA LEU A 190 3.67 1.80 -19.34
C LEU A 190 2.26 2.39 -19.22
N ILE A 191 1.89 3.32 -20.09
CA ILE A 191 0.58 3.95 -20.06
C ILE A 191 -0.26 3.42 -21.21
N ASP A 192 -1.29 2.64 -20.88
CA ASP A 192 -2.31 2.21 -21.83
C ASP A 192 -3.20 3.42 -22.18
N HIS A 193 -2.86 4.11 -23.25
CA HIS A 193 -3.57 5.30 -23.72
C HIS A 193 -4.62 4.90 -24.75
N ASN A 194 -5.73 4.34 -24.23
CA ASN A 194 -6.80 3.77 -25.04
C ASN A 194 -8.01 4.69 -25.19
N TYR A 195 -7.98 5.88 -24.62
CA TYR A 195 -9.01 6.93 -24.67
C TYR A 195 -10.38 6.56 -24.06
N GLY A 196 -10.55 5.36 -23.53
CA GLY A 196 -11.82 4.86 -23.03
C GLY A 196 -11.93 4.88 -21.52
N GLN A 197 -12.99 5.48 -20.99
CA GLN A 197 -13.38 5.39 -19.57
C GLN A 197 -14.64 4.54 -19.40
N ASN A 198 -15.25 4.58 -18.21
CA ASN A 198 -16.46 3.80 -17.94
C ASN A 198 -17.67 4.37 -18.70
N ASP A 199 -17.87 5.67 -18.64
CA ASP A 199 -19.07 6.30 -19.20
C ASP A 199 -18.88 6.69 -20.66
N ASP A 200 -17.70 7.23 -21.03
CA ASP A 200 -17.39 7.64 -22.41
C ASP A 200 -15.86 7.79 -22.61
N SER A 201 -15.49 8.33 -23.78
CA SER A 201 -14.12 8.73 -24.06
C SER A 201 -13.65 9.86 -23.13
N HIS A 202 -12.44 9.77 -22.58
CA HIS A 202 -11.88 10.84 -21.75
C HIS A 202 -11.79 12.19 -22.50
N ARG A 203 -11.72 12.19 -23.83
CA ARG A 203 -11.72 13.43 -24.64
C ARG A 203 -13.01 14.21 -24.49
N LEU A 204 -14.14 13.50 -24.30
CA LEU A 204 -15.45 14.12 -24.11
C LEU A 204 -15.73 14.46 -22.65
N MET A 205 -15.22 13.65 -21.72
CA MET A 205 -15.48 13.83 -20.29
C MET A 205 -14.54 14.88 -19.66
N LEU A 206 -13.25 14.60 -19.64
CA LEU A 206 -12.21 15.47 -19.09
C LEU A 206 -10.92 15.31 -19.89
N SER A 207 -10.70 16.20 -20.85
CA SER A 207 -9.50 16.15 -21.66
C SER A 207 -8.25 16.48 -20.84
N MET A 208 -7.25 15.66 -20.94
CA MET A 208 -5.94 15.89 -20.29
C MET A 208 -4.94 16.64 -21.20
N GLY A 209 -5.35 17.06 -22.41
CA GLY A 209 -4.44 17.68 -23.37
C GLY A 209 -3.30 16.74 -23.79
N SER A 210 -2.10 17.26 -23.98
CA SER A 210 -0.92 16.44 -24.36
C SER A 210 -0.32 15.79 -23.15
N LEU A 211 -0.49 14.47 -23.01
CA LEU A 211 0.08 13.66 -21.94
C LEU A 211 1.62 13.67 -22.00
N ARG A 212 2.21 13.53 -23.23
CA ARG A 212 3.66 13.65 -23.44
C ARG A 212 4.22 14.94 -22.81
N LYS A 213 3.68 16.11 -23.20
CA LYS A 213 4.18 17.40 -22.72
C LYS A 213 4.08 17.53 -21.20
N LYS A 214 3.03 16.99 -20.60
CA LYS A 214 2.90 16.98 -19.13
C LYS A 214 3.99 16.15 -18.50
N LEU A 215 4.19 14.92 -18.93
CA LEU A 215 5.22 14.03 -18.38
C LEU A 215 6.64 14.57 -18.62
N GLU A 216 6.91 15.12 -19.80
CA GLU A 216 8.19 15.79 -20.09
C GLU A 216 8.41 16.99 -19.13
N SER A 217 7.36 17.78 -18.84
CA SER A 217 7.46 18.91 -17.90
C SER A 217 7.70 18.46 -16.45
N PHE A 218 7.29 17.25 -16.09
CA PHE A 218 7.66 16.61 -14.82
C PHE A 218 9.07 16.01 -14.83
N GLY A 219 9.79 16.04 -15.96
CA GLY A 219 11.16 15.56 -16.07
C GLY A 219 11.29 14.09 -16.43
N PHE A 220 10.28 13.48 -17.05
CA PHE A 220 10.36 12.12 -17.59
C PHE A 220 11.03 12.08 -18.95
N ASP A 221 11.69 10.97 -19.24
CA ASP A 221 12.01 10.53 -20.60
C ASP A 221 10.75 9.86 -21.17
N VAL A 222 10.19 10.38 -22.30
CA VAL A 222 8.86 9.99 -22.77
C VAL A 222 8.91 9.52 -24.21
N LEU A 223 8.37 8.35 -24.46
CA LEU A 223 8.16 7.80 -25.79
C LEU A 223 6.68 7.56 -26.06
N ASP A 224 6.14 8.15 -27.14
CA ASP A 224 4.83 7.79 -27.68
C ASP A 224 5.04 6.72 -28.75
N VAL A 225 4.32 5.61 -28.64
CA VAL A 225 4.47 4.48 -29.53
C VAL A 225 3.11 3.93 -29.98
N ASN A 226 3.06 3.35 -31.16
CA ASN A 226 1.91 2.58 -31.60
C ASN A 226 1.75 1.33 -30.70
N GLY A 227 0.75 1.35 -29.83
CA GLY A 227 0.45 0.26 -28.90
C GLY A 227 -0.22 -0.96 -29.54
N GLN A 228 -0.49 -0.94 -30.85
CA GLN A 228 -1.09 -2.02 -31.61
C GLN A 228 -0.06 -2.97 -32.24
N GLU A 229 1.22 -2.63 -32.15
CA GLU A 229 2.32 -3.37 -32.78
C GLU A 229 3.43 -3.67 -31.78
N TYR A 230 4.07 -4.85 -31.91
CA TYR A 230 5.15 -5.26 -31.02
C TYR A 230 6.45 -4.50 -31.26
N GLU A 231 6.79 -4.21 -32.50
CA GLU A 231 8.06 -3.58 -32.86
C GLU A 231 8.28 -2.24 -32.14
N PRO A 232 7.34 -1.25 -32.17
CA PRO A 232 7.53 0.01 -31.46
C PRO A 232 7.64 -0.13 -29.94
N ILE A 233 6.83 -1.00 -29.34
CA ILE A 233 6.86 -1.28 -27.89
C ILE A 233 8.19 -1.94 -27.51
N TYR A 234 8.64 -2.92 -28.30
CA TYR A 234 9.90 -3.63 -28.07
C TYR A 234 11.10 -2.67 -28.09
N HIS A 235 11.16 -1.79 -29.09
CA HIS A 235 12.21 -0.76 -29.16
C HIS A 235 12.15 0.26 -28.03
N ALA A 236 10.97 0.62 -27.56
CA ALA A 236 10.84 1.49 -26.40
C ALA A 236 11.35 0.82 -25.11
N LEU A 237 11.08 -0.48 -24.91
CA LEU A 237 11.62 -1.25 -23.80
C LEU A 237 13.14 -1.47 -23.93
N GLU A 238 13.62 -1.71 -25.17
CA GLU A 238 15.07 -1.77 -25.45
C GLU A 238 15.75 -0.44 -25.14
N HIS A 239 15.14 0.69 -25.45
CA HIS A 239 15.64 2.01 -25.07
C HIS A 239 15.74 2.14 -23.56
N PHE A 240 14.71 1.74 -22.80
CA PHE A 240 14.77 1.74 -21.33
C PHE A 240 15.94 0.89 -20.79
N GLN A 241 16.21 -0.25 -21.40
CA GLN A 241 17.29 -1.16 -20.98
C GLN A 241 18.69 -0.56 -21.15
N HIS A 242 18.91 0.25 -22.20
CA HIS A 242 20.24 0.70 -22.60
C HIS A 242 20.54 2.18 -22.39
N ARG A 243 19.51 2.97 -22.02
CA ARG A 243 19.69 4.41 -21.83
C ARG A 243 20.64 4.72 -20.68
N ILE A 244 21.45 5.76 -20.86
CA ILE A 244 22.27 6.37 -19.81
C ILE A 244 21.58 7.68 -19.44
N ASP A 245 20.49 7.61 -18.66
CA ASP A 245 19.69 8.76 -18.25
C ASP A 245 19.35 8.60 -16.77
N SER A 246 19.32 9.69 -16.04
CA SER A 246 18.95 9.69 -14.62
C SER A 246 17.43 9.82 -14.40
N ARG A 247 16.69 10.21 -15.45
CA ARG A 247 15.24 10.45 -15.37
C ARG A 247 14.44 9.13 -15.31
N PRO A 248 13.26 9.10 -14.68
CA PRO A 248 12.30 8.02 -14.88
C PRO A 248 11.80 8.02 -16.33
N MET A 249 11.27 6.89 -16.79
CA MET A 249 10.78 6.76 -18.15
C MET A 249 9.29 6.46 -18.20
N ALA A 250 8.61 7.03 -19.20
CA ALA A 250 7.22 6.73 -19.53
C ALA A 250 7.08 6.34 -21.01
N ILE A 251 6.43 5.21 -21.25
CA ILE A 251 6.05 4.72 -22.58
C ILE A 251 4.54 4.90 -22.71
N ILE A 252 4.10 5.79 -23.58
CA ILE A 252 2.68 6.02 -23.89
C ILE A 252 2.32 5.08 -25.04
N SER A 253 1.56 4.04 -24.72
CA SER A 253 1.10 3.03 -25.68
C SER A 253 -0.24 3.50 -26.27
N GLU A 254 -0.18 4.12 -27.43
CA GLU A 254 -1.36 4.63 -28.15
C GLU A 254 -2.14 3.48 -28.77
N CYS A 255 -3.36 3.23 -28.30
CA CYS A 255 -4.19 2.18 -28.83
C CYS A 255 -5.69 2.55 -28.74
N ARG A 256 -6.53 1.58 -29.04
CA ARG A 256 -7.99 1.70 -28.87
C ARG A 256 -8.46 0.72 -27.81
N LYS A 257 -9.40 1.14 -26.97
CA LYS A 257 -10.01 0.26 -25.98
C LYS A 257 -10.59 -0.98 -26.65
N GLY A 258 -10.25 -2.17 -26.13
CA GLY A 258 -10.66 -3.43 -26.73
C GLY A 258 -9.84 -3.84 -27.96
N GLU A 259 -8.68 -3.22 -28.19
CA GLU A 259 -7.83 -3.54 -29.33
C GLU A 259 -7.55 -5.04 -29.44
N GLY A 260 -7.76 -5.58 -30.63
CA GLY A 260 -7.62 -7.02 -30.88
C GLY A 260 -8.84 -7.88 -30.53
N GLY A 261 -9.93 -7.30 -30.07
CA GLY A 261 -11.24 -7.95 -29.99
C GLY A 261 -12.00 -7.92 -31.31
N PHE A 262 -12.93 -8.84 -31.49
CA PHE A 262 -13.75 -8.95 -32.70
C PHE A 262 -15.18 -8.50 -32.50
N SER A 263 -15.62 -8.26 -31.26
CA SER A 263 -16.98 -7.85 -30.92
C SER A 263 -17.00 -6.48 -30.24
N LYS A 264 -18.13 -5.77 -30.35
CA LYS A 264 -18.37 -4.54 -29.59
C LYS A 264 -18.31 -4.73 -28.08
N ALA A 265 -18.58 -5.94 -27.59
CA ALA A 265 -18.47 -6.26 -26.17
C ALA A 265 -17.03 -6.10 -25.65
N THR A 266 -16.04 -6.38 -26.50
CA THR A 266 -14.63 -6.19 -26.16
C THR A 266 -14.22 -4.72 -26.08
N GLU A 267 -15.01 -3.79 -26.63
CA GLU A 267 -14.78 -2.34 -26.49
C GLU A 267 -15.39 -1.78 -25.19
N SER A 268 -16.28 -2.52 -24.55
CA SER A 268 -16.96 -2.10 -23.32
C SER A 268 -15.99 -2.01 -22.12
N HIS A 269 -16.30 -1.12 -21.18
CA HIS A 269 -15.50 -1.03 -19.95
C HIS A 269 -15.62 -2.32 -19.12
N LYS A 270 -16.86 -2.77 -18.88
CA LYS A 270 -17.16 -4.02 -18.20
C LYS A 270 -18.24 -4.77 -18.98
N THR A 271 -18.02 -6.04 -19.22
CA THR A 271 -19.01 -6.87 -19.89
C THR A 271 -19.12 -8.24 -19.24
N THR A 272 -20.33 -8.76 -19.22
CA THR A 272 -20.59 -10.17 -18.98
C THR A 272 -20.49 -10.87 -20.33
N VAL A 273 -19.54 -11.78 -20.45
CA VAL A 273 -19.37 -12.56 -21.68
C VAL A 273 -20.32 -13.76 -21.59
N GLY A 274 -21.50 -13.64 -22.21
CA GLY A 274 -22.44 -14.75 -22.33
C GLY A 274 -21.90 -15.85 -23.23
N GLN A 275 -22.46 -17.05 -23.13
CA GLN A 275 -21.94 -18.24 -23.82
C GLN A 275 -21.81 -18.03 -25.33
N ASP A 276 -22.85 -17.55 -26.02
CA ASP A 276 -22.82 -17.33 -27.46
C ASP A 276 -21.74 -16.36 -27.93
N LEU A 277 -21.54 -15.26 -27.16
CA LEU A 277 -20.51 -14.28 -27.45
C LEU A 277 -19.12 -14.85 -27.19
N ALA A 278 -18.93 -15.60 -26.11
CA ALA A 278 -17.68 -16.26 -25.80
C ALA A 278 -17.29 -17.27 -26.88
N GLU A 279 -18.22 -18.11 -27.30
CA GLU A 279 -17.97 -19.09 -28.37
C GLU A 279 -17.56 -18.42 -29.67
N TRP A 280 -18.27 -17.34 -30.05
CA TRP A 280 -17.93 -16.57 -31.23
C TRP A 280 -16.55 -15.91 -31.16
N GLU A 281 -16.27 -15.24 -30.04
CA GLU A 281 -14.97 -14.57 -29.84
C GLU A 281 -13.82 -15.58 -29.78
N ILE A 282 -14.01 -16.72 -29.10
CA ILE A 282 -13.03 -17.81 -29.06
C ILE A 282 -12.76 -18.34 -30.46
N HIS A 283 -13.81 -18.54 -31.26
CA HIS A 283 -13.65 -19.00 -32.65
C HIS A 283 -12.82 -18.00 -33.47
N GLN A 284 -13.11 -16.70 -33.39
CA GLN A 284 -12.37 -15.67 -34.13
C GLN A 284 -10.91 -15.56 -33.65
N GLN A 285 -10.69 -15.61 -32.34
CA GLN A 285 -9.32 -15.60 -31.78
C GLN A 285 -8.53 -16.85 -32.17
N THR A 286 -9.19 -17.99 -32.29
CA THR A 286 -8.59 -19.25 -32.76
C THR A 286 -8.16 -19.15 -34.22
N LEU A 287 -9.01 -18.63 -35.11
CA LEU A 287 -8.67 -18.38 -36.51
C LEU A 287 -7.49 -17.40 -36.66
N ARG A 288 -7.48 -16.35 -35.83
CA ARG A 288 -6.34 -15.42 -35.78
C ARG A 288 -5.07 -16.15 -35.36
N ARG A 289 -5.13 -16.97 -34.30
CA ARG A 289 -4.01 -17.77 -33.83
C ARG A 289 -3.44 -18.68 -34.91
N GLU A 290 -4.29 -19.38 -35.65
CA GLU A 290 -3.87 -20.23 -36.76
C GLU A 290 -3.15 -19.44 -37.86
N THR A 291 -3.65 -18.25 -38.18
CA THR A 291 -3.02 -17.36 -39.16
C THR A 291 -1.65 -16.91 -38.66
N ARG A 292 -1.53 -16.51 -37.40
CA ARG A 292 -0.27 -16.09 -36.77
C ARG A 292 0.74 -17.23 -36.70
N ILE A 293 0.30 -18.47 -36.45
CA ILE A 293 1.17 -19.66 -36.49
C ILE A 293 1.74 -19.86 -37.92
N LYS A 294 0.92 -19.72 -38.95
CA LYS A 294 1.39 -19.83 -40.34
C LYS A 294 2.45 -18.74 -40.64
N ASN A 295 2.22 -17.51 -40.22
CA ASN A 295 3.17 -16.42 -40.39
C ASN A 295 4.47 -16.70 -39.62
N LEU A 296 4.39 -17.16 -38.36
CA LEU A 296 5.56 -17.53 -37.57
C LEU A 296 6.39 -18.62 -38.27
N CYS A 297 5.75 -19.70 -38.72
CA CYS A 297 6.42 -20.78 -39.43
C CYS A 297 7.12 -20.25 -40.70
N HIS A 298 6.45 -19.36 -41.45
CA HIS A 298 7.05 -18.72 -42.66
C HIS A 298 8.31 -17.90 -42.28
N PHE A 299 8.26 -17.06 -41.24
CA PHE A 299 9.41 -16.26 -40.84
C PHE A 299 10.53 -17.13 -40.25
N LEU A 300 10.21 -18.15 -39.47
CA LEU A 300 11.17 -19.10 -38.90
C LEU A 300 11.88 -19.87 -40.03
N GLN A 301 11.14 -20.33 -41.07
CA GLN A 301 11.74 -20.97 -42.23
C GLN A 301 12.71 -20.07 -42.99
N ALA A 302 12.35 -18.79 -43.16
CA ALA A 302 13.22 -17.82 -43.75
C ALA A 302 14.45 -17.50 -42.86
N ALA A 303 14.27 -17.45 -41.53
CA ALA A 303 15.36 -17.25 -40.60
C ALA A 303 16.34 -18.45 -40.57
N LYS A 304 15.84 -19.68 -40.65
CA LYS A 304 16.66 -20.90 -40.77
C LYS A 304 17.68 -20.81 -41.90
N VAL A 305 17.29 -20.19 -43.03
CA VAL A 305 18.16 -20.05 -44.20
C VAL A 305 19.08 -18.83 -44.10
N ARG A 306 18.56 -17.69 -43.61
CA ARG A 306 19.24 -16.37 -43.72
C ARG A 306 19.94 -15.93 -42.43
N ALA A 307 19.58 -16.50 -41.28
CA ALA A 307 20.09 -16.14 -39.95
C ALA A 307 20.09 -17.38 -39.05
N PRO A 308 20.85 -18.46 -39.37
CA PRO A 308 20.72 -19.76 -38.71
C PRO A 308 21.04 -19.72 -37.20
N GLU A 309 21.98 -18.90 -36.77
CA GLU A 309 22.28 -18.75 -35.33
C GLU A 309 21.12 -18.12 -34.57
N GLU A 310 20.51 -17.09 -35.14
CA GLU A 310 19.35 -16.42 -34.51
C GLU A 310 18.09 -17.30 -34.59
N TYR A 311 17.99 -18.18 -35.61
CA TYR A 311 16.92 -19.18 -35.69
C TYR A 311 16.96 -20.13 -34.50
N GLU A 312 18.13 -20.67 -34.12
CA GLU A 312 18.27 -21.54 -32.96
C GLU A 312 17.96 -20.79 -31.66
N GLN A 313 18.36 -19.53 -31.55
CA GLN A 313 17.98 -18.67 -30.43
C GLN A 313 16.46 -18.47 -30.32
N LEU A 314 15.79 -18.26 -31.45
CA LEU A 314 14.32 -18.13 -31.49
C LEU A 314 13.60 -19.41 -31.08
N LEU A 315 14.07 -20.58 -31.53
CA LEU A 315 13.49 -21.87 -31.11
C LEU A 315 13.65 -22.09 -29.59
N HIS A 316 14.83 -21.79 -29.06
CA HIS A 316 15.08 -21.85 -27.64
C HIS A 316 14.18 -20.90 -26.85
N TRP A 317 14.03 -19.66 -27.33
CA TRP A 317 13.17 -18.65 -26.73
C TRP A 317 11.70 -19.03 -26.77
N ALA A 318 11.22 -19.55 -27.92
CA ALA A 318 9.87 -20.06 -28.08
C ALA A 318 9.55 -21.14 -27.01
N SER A 319 10.46 -22.11 -26.86
CA SER A 319 10.32 -23.14 -25.85
C SER A 319 10.26 -22.57 -24.42
N LYS A 320 11.10 -21.57 -24.11
CA LYS A 320 11.01 -20.84 -22.83
C LYS A 320 9.66 -20.13 -22.63
N MET A 321 9.05 -19.62 -23.69
CA MET A 321 7.72 -19.01 -23.68
C MET A 321 6.57 -20.04 -23.59
N GLY A 322 6.87 -21.33 -23.54
CA GLY A 322 5.86 -22.40 -23.59
C GLY A 322 5.25 -22.60 -24.97
N ILE A 323 5.99 -22.30 -26.02
CA ILE A 323 5.62 -22.54 -27.43
C ILE A 323 6.61 -23.53 -28.01
N ASP A 324 6.17 -24.78 -28.22
CA ASP A 324 6.99 -25.82 -28.81
C ASP A 324 6.77 -25.85 -30.31
N VAL A 325 7.77 -25.38 -31.07
CA VAL A 325 7.72 -25.32 -32.53
C VAL A 325 7.85 -26.75 -33.08
N GLN A 326 6.83 -27.18 -33.84
CA GLN A 326 6.82 -28.45 -34.54
C GLN A 326 7.55 -28.33 -35.87
N GLN A 327 8.40 -29.32 -36.19
CA GLN A 327 9.19 -29.35 -37.40
C GLN A 327 9.01 -30.67 -38.12
N ASP A 328 9.05 -30.63 -39.47
CA ASP A 328 9.22 -31.76 -40.34
C ASP A 328 10.53 -31.63 -41.16
N GLU A 329 10.70 -32.48 -42.18
CA GLU A 329 11.86 -32.45 -43.05
C GLU A 329 12.04 -31.13 -43.82
N ASN A 330 10.96 -30.38 -44.03
CA ASN A 330 10.94 -29.12 -44.74
C ASN A 330 11.10 -27.90 -43.78
N GLY A 331 10.94 -28.08 -42.48
CA GLY A 331 11.12 -27.03 -41.47
C GLY A 331 9.93 -26.84 -40.53
N PRO A 332 9.76 -25.64 -39.96
CA PRO A 332 8.64 -25.35 -39.04
C PRO A 332 7.27 -25.49 -39.70
N VAL A 333 6.36 -26.31 -39.08
CA VAL A 333 5.03 -26.60 -39.61
C VAL A 333 3.90 -26.21 -38.68
N GLY A 334 4.19 -25.93 -37.43
CA GLY A 334 3.18 -25.57 -36.43
C GLY A 334 3.76 -25.34 -35.05
N VAL A 335 2.90 -25.10 -34.08
CA VAL A 335 3.28 -24.95 -32.69
C VAL A 335 2.31 -25.65 -31.77
N ILE A 336 2.82 -26.17 -30.63
CA ILE A 336 2.04 -26.68 -29.53
C ILE A 336 2.23 -25.72 -28.35
N ARG A 337 1.13 -25.27 -27.73
CA ARG A 337 1.18 -24.51 -26.49
C ARG A 337 1.38 -25.45 -25.31
N ARG A 338 2.33 -25.11 -24.45
CA ARG A 338 2.58 -25.78 -23.19
C ARG A 338 2.20 -24.86 -22.04
N TYR A 339 1.45 -25.37 -21.08
CA TYR A 339 1.04 -24.65 -19.88
C TYR A 339 2.03 -24.87 -18.73
N SER A 340 2.30 -23.82 -17.97
CA SER A 340 3.12 -23.91 -16.76
C SER A 340 2.29 -24.39 -15.57
N GLN A 341 2.93 -25.12 -14.69
CA GLN A 341 2.42 -25.40 -13.33
C GLN A 341 2.95 -24.34 -12.38
N ARG A 342 2.31 -24.19 -11.24
CA ARG A 342 2.79 -23.29 -10.17
C ARG A 342 4.21 -23.64 -9.75
N ARG A 343 5.07 -22.63 -9.71
CA ARG A 343 6.46 -22.70 -9.29
C ARG A 343 6.73 -21.90 -8.03
N THR A 344 5.89 -20.91 -7.74
CA THR A 344 6.05 -20.01 -6.59
C THR A 344 5.96 -20.79 -5.30
N LYS A 345 7.00 -20.66 -4.49
CA LYS A 345 7.15 -21.26 -3.16
C LYS A 345 6.76 -20.25 -2.09
N ARG A 346 6.56 -20.74 -0.87
CA ARG A 346 6.38 -19.90 0.31
C ARG A 346 7.68 -19.14 0.58
N ALA A 347 7.62 -17.81 0.63
CA ALA A 347 8.80 -16.99 0.91
C ALA A 347 9.32 -17.18 2.34
N ALA A 348 10.63 -17.05 2.54
CA ALA A 348 11.23 -17.12 3.86
C ALA A 348 10.77 -15.98 4.78
N PRO A 349 10.58 -16.20 6.09
CA PRO A 349 10.22 -15.15 7.03
C PRO A 349 11.22 -13.99 7.00
N ARG A 350 10.71 -12.75 7.14
CA ARG A 350 11.54 -11.54 7.23
C ARG A 350 11.56 -11.01 8.65
N ASP A 351 12.75 -10.81 9.19
CA ASP A 351 12.94 -10.11 10.46
C ASP A 351 12.98 -8.60 10.23
N LYS A 352 12.01 -7.90 10.82
CA LYS A 352 11.90 -6.43 10.79
C LYS A 352 12.28 -5.77 12.10
N THR A 353 12.87 -6.52 13.02
CA THR A 353 13.39 -5.98 14.29
C THR A 353 14.52 -5.00 14.01
N LEU A 354 14.42 -3.80 14.59
CA LEU A 354 15.49 -2.82 14.55
C LEU A 354 16.51 -3.11 15.66
N HIS A 355 17.78 -3.19 15.30
CA HIS A 355 18.88 -3.41 16.22
C HIS A 355 19.51 -2.07 16.62
N TYR A 356 19.66 -1.85 17.91
CA TYR A 356 20.22 -0.64 18.49
C TYR A 356 20.93 -0.93 19.82
N GLN A 357 21.71 0.02 20.30
CA GLN A 357 22.34 -0.08 21.62
C GLN A 357 21.48 0.64 22.67
N GLU A 358 21.09 -0.03 23.74
CA GLU A 358 20.25 0.57 24.81
C GLU A 358 20.86 1.87 25.38
N ARG A 359 22.19 1.98 25.48
CA ARG A 359 22.89 3.18 25.96
C ARG A 359 22.71 4.41 25.06
N ASP A 360 22.31 4.21 23.80
CA ASP A 360 22.11 5.31 22.83
C ASP A 360 20.69 5.88 22.90
N LEU A 361 19.82 5.26 23.70
CA LEU A 361 18.43 5.69 23.85
C LEU A 361 18.32 6.86 24.87
N PRO A 362 17.35 7.77 24.67
CA PRO A 362 17.06 8.81 25.65
C PRO A 362 16.50 8.19 26.93
N ASP A 363 16.87 8.77 28.06
CA ASP A 363 16.48 8.30 29.41
C ASP A 363 15.82 9.43 30.23
N PRO A 364 14.56 9.84 29.87
CA PRO A 364 13.85 10.88 30.61
C PRO A 364 13.56 10.44 32.05
N LYS A 365 13.88 11.27 33.03
CA LYS A 365 13.65 11.02 34.46
C LYS A 365 12.33 11.64 34.93
N ILE A 366 11.74 11.09 35.98
CA ILE A 366 10.50 11.65 36.57
C ILE A 366 10.71 13.12 36.86
N GLY A 367 9.76 13.96 36.42
CA GLY A 367 9.81 15.43 36.54
C GLY A 367 10.43 16.15 35.34
N ASP A 368 11.17 15.46 34.48
CA ASP A 368 11.71 16.08 33.25
C ASP A 368 10.57 16.50 32.31
N LYS A 369 10.65 17.74 31.80
CA LYS A 369 9.71 18.28 30.80
C LYS A 369 10.34 18.29 29.43
N LEU A 370 9.92 17.36 28.57
CA LEU A 370 10.46 17.14 27.25
C LEU A 370 9.36 17.05 26.19
N GLN A 371 9.70 17.42 24.96
CA GLN A 371 8.81 17.21 23.82
C GLN A 371 8.93 15.77 23.31
N CYS A 372 7.80 15.13 22.97
CA CYS A 372 7.79 13.80 22.39
C CYS A 372 8.54 13.75 21.04
N SER A 373 8.51 14.82 20.25
CA SER A 373 9.28 14.92 19.00
C SER A 373 10.80 14.90 19.22
N LYS A 374 11.30 15.48 20.34
CA LYS A 374 12.72 15.38 20.69
C LYS A 374 13.08 13.95 21.09
N ILE A 375 12.25 13.30 21.88
CA ILE A 375 12.42 11.87 22.20
C ILE A 375 12.42 11.04 20.91
N ALA A 376 11.48 11.32 19.99
CA ALA A 376 11.43 10.64 18.70
C ALA A 376 12.74 10.82 17.90
N ALA A 377 13.29 12.03 17.84
CA ALA A 377 14.55 12.29 17.14
C ALA A 377 15.73 11.49 17.73
N ASP A 378 15.84 11.43 19.05
CA ASP A 378 16.92 10.70 19.70
C ASP A 378 16.74 9.16 19.56
N MET A 379 15.51 8.65 19.66
CA MET A 379 15.20 7.24 19.40
C MET A 379 15.50 6.85 17.95
N VAL A 380 15.02 7.64 16.98
CA VAL A 380 15.27 7.40 15.54
C VAL A 380 16.77 7.48 15.24
N ALA A 381 17.52 8.36 15.88
CA ALA A 381 18.97 8.40 15.74
C ALA A 381 19.64 7.07 16.14
N ALA A 382 19.20 6.47 17.25
CA ALA A 382 19.68 5.15 17.65
C ALA A 382 19.26 4.06 16.65
N PHE A 383 17.99 4.05 16.22
CA PHE A 383 17.42 3.06 15.30
C PHE A 383 17.96 3.17 13.87
N SER A 384 18.34 4.38 13.43
CA SER A 384 18.82 4.65 12.06
C SER A 384 20.12 3.94 11.70
N ARG A 385 20.83 3.37 12.69
CA ARG A 385 22.00 2.51 12.45
C ARG A 385 21.63 1.18 11.79
N ASP A 386 20.41 0.69 12.04
CA ASP A 386 19.87 -0.51 11.36
C ASP A 386 19.42 -0.14 9.95
N PRO A 387 19.88 -0.86 8.90
CA PRO A 387 19.51 -0.59 7.51
C PRO A 387 18.02 -0.78 7.21
N LYS A 388 17.27 -1.48 8.06
CA LYS A 388 15.83 -1.71 7.90
C LYS A 388 14.96 -0.51 8.28
N MET A 389 15.52 0.50 8.97
CA MET A 389 14.78 1.70 9.36
C MET A 389 14.62 2.65 8.19
N ILE A 390 13.38 3.01 7.87
CA ILE A 390 13.02 4.04 6.87
C ILE A 390 12.07 5.04 7.53
N THR A 391 12.32 6.33 7.29
CA THR A 391 11.37 7.38 7.66
C THR A 391 10.96 8.20 6.43
N LEU A 392 9.68 8.58 6.39
CA LEU A 392 9.10 9.41 5.36
C LEU A 392 8.40 10.60 6.01
N ASP A 393 8.52 11.78 5.42
CA ASP A 393 7.87 12.99 5.89
C ASP A 393 7.29 13.77 4.71
N ALA A 394 6.10 14.34 4.90
CA ALA A 394 5.50 15.29 3.97
C ALA A 394 5.71 16.72 4.52
N ASP A 395 6.92 17.24 4.35
CA ASP A 395 7.37 18.55 4.85
C ASP A 395 7.22 18.77 6.39
N MET A 396 7.12 17.67 7.14
CA MET A 396 6.90 17.67 8.59
C MET A 396 8.08 17.10 9.39
N GLY A 397 9.17 16.76 8.72
CA GLY A 397 10.30 16.01 9.30
C GLY A 397 10.96 16.67 10.51
N LEU A 398 11.05 18.00 10.53
CA LEU A 398 11.59 18.73 11.69
C LEU A 398 10.62 18.72 12.89
N ILE A 399 9.32 18.76 12.63
CA ILE A 399 8.28 18.79 13.67
C ILE A 399 8.07 17.41 14.26
N SER A 400 8.13 16.37 13.44
CA SER A 400 8.01 14.98 13.87
C SER A 400 9.22 14.51 14.70
N GLY A 401 10.40 15.03 14.38
CA GLY A 401 11.68 14.53 14.89
C GLY A 401 12.25 13.37 14.08
N LEU A 402 11.51 12.82 13.11
CA LEU A 402 11.98 11.67 12.33
C LEU A 402 13.18 12.02 11.45
N GLN A 403 13.09 13.11 10.68
CA GLN A 403 14.18 13.53 9.79
C GLN A 403 15.47 13.90 10.56
N PRO A 404 15.45 14.71 11.63
CA PRO A 404 16.65 15.00 12.43
C PRO A 404 17.30 13.75 13.00
N GLY A 405 16.51 12.74 13.39
CA GLY A 405 17.03 11.48 13.86
C GLY A 405 17.76 10.71 12.76
N MET A 406 17.15 10.58 11.58
CA MET A 406 17.75 9.86 10.43
C MET A 406 19.01 10.54 9.91
N LEU A 407 19.05 11.88 9.85
CA LEU A 407 20.20 12.64 9.35
C LEU A 407 21.50 12.37 10.15
N LYS A 408 21.40 11.89 11.39
CA LYS A 408 22.59 11.57 12.19
C LYS A 408 23.41 10.40 11.63
N HIS A 409 22.77 9.41 11.01
CA HIS A 409 23.48 8.19 10.57
C HIS A 409 23.06 7.67 9.19
N ALA A 410 21.90 8.06 8.69
CA ALA A 410 21.30 7.42 7.50
C ALA A 410 20.44 8.39 6.68
N GLY A 411 20.96 9.56 6.33
CA GLY A 411 20.19 10.62 5.66
C GLY A 411 19.53 10.23 4.36
N ASN A 412 20.07 9.25 3.63
CA ASN A 412 19.45 8.71 2.40
C ASN A 412 18.20 7.86 2.66
N ARG A 413 17.95 7.45 3.91
CA ARG A 413 16.79 6.67 4.35
C ARG A 413 15.77 7.51 5.14
N GLY A 414 16.06 8.79 5.38
CA GLY A 414 15.12 9.80 5.83
C GLY A 414 14.62 10.59 4.61
N ILE A 415 13.44 10.25 4.11
CA ILE A 415 12.95 10.71 2.80
C ILE A 415 11.86 11.76 3.02
N ASN A 416 12.14 13.00 2.64
CA ASN A 416 11.09 14.00 2.50
C ASN A 416 10.47 13.86 1.10
N VAL A 417 9.15 13.63 1.06
CA VAL A 417 8.41 13.44 -0.21
C VAL A 417 7.84 14.75 -0.77
N GLY A 418 8.01 15.86 -0.03
CA GLY A 418 7.30 17.10 -0.29
C GLY A 418 5.90 17.07 0.31
N ILE A 419 5.08 18.07 0.03
CA ILE A 419 3.67 18.14 0.50
C ILE A 419 2.83 17.22 -0.40
N ALA A 420 2.84 15.91 -0.07
CA ALA A 420 2.26 14.83 -0.86
C ALA A 420 1.95 13.62 0.03
N GLU A 421 1.03 13.79 0.96
CA GLU A 421 0.71 12.78 1.99
C GLU A 421 0.15 11.49 1.42
N SER A 422 -0.64 11.60 0.36
CA SER A 422 -1.23 10.44 -0.32
C SER A 422 -0.15 9.58 -0.98
N ASN A 423 0.77 10.20 -1.70
CA ASN A 423 1.94 9.53 -2.29
C ASN A 423 2.86 8.96 -1.21
N MET A 424 3.11 9.69 -0.11
CA MET A 424 3.92 9.24 1.01
C MET A 424 3.43 7.91 1.58
N SER A 425 2.12 7.75 1.76
CA SER A 425 1.54 6.51 2.30
C SER A 425 1.71 5.32 1.35
N GLY A 426 1.60 5.54 0.03
CA GLY A 426 1.89 4.49 -0.97
C GLY A 426 3.37 4.10 -1.02
N ILE A 427 4.27 5.06 -0.89
CA ILE A 427 5.71 4.81 -0.76
C ILE A 427 6.00 4.00 0.51
N ALA A 428 5.37 4.35 1.64
CA ALA A 428 5.51 3.61 2.89
C ALA A 428 5.11 2.14 2.75
N GLU A 429 4.02 1.86 2.05
CA GLU A 429 3.58 0.49 1.77
C GLU A 429 4.63 -0.30 0.98
N ALA A 430 5.21 0.30 -0.06
CA ALA A 430 6.22 -0.35 -0.88
C ALA A 430 7.47 -0.73 -0.07
N PHE A 431 7.99 0.17 0.75
CA PHE A 431 9.10 -0.14 1.66
C PHE A 431 8.73 -1.24 2.66
N ALA A 432 7.54 -1.18 3.26
CA ALA A 432 7.07 -2.23 4.18
C ALA A 432 6.93 -3.58 3.49
N ALA A 433 6.43 -3.62 2.24
CA ALA A 433 6.36 -4.81 1.41
C ALA A 433 7.74 -5.39 1.06
N LYS A 434 8.77 -4.55 0.97
CA LYS A 434 10.18 -4.95 0.81
C LYS A 434 10.83 -5.43 2.12
N GLY A 435 10.14 -5.32 3.27
CA GLY A 435 10.62 -5.83 4.56
C GLY A 435 11.27 -4.77 5.46
N TYR A 436 11.07 -3.50 5.18
CA TYR A 436 11.52 -2.42 6.05
C TYR A 436 10.56 -2.18 7.22
N ASN A 437 11.06 -1.63 8.31
CA ASN A 437 10.29 -1.04 9.40
C ASN A 437 10.11 0.44 9.07
N VAL A 438 8.88 0.82 8.69
CA VAL A 438 8.62 2.11 8.05
C VAL A 438 7.84 3.04 8.97
N TRP A 439 8.31 4.27 9.09
CA TRP A 439 7.65 5.31 9.85
C TRP A 439 7.40 6.51 8.95
N HIS A 440 6.16 6.96 8.83
CA HIS A 440 5.86 8.15 8.03
C HIS A 440 5.01 9.15 8.79
N SER A 441 5.30 10.45 8.64
CA SER A 441 4.72 11.48 9.49
C SER A 441 4.03 12.59 8.74
N THR A 442 2.87 12.99 9.29
CA THR A 442 2.15 14.23 9.00
C THR A 442 1.22 14.56 10.18
N PHE A 443 0.37 15.57 10.07
CA PHE A 443 -0.75 15.76 10.98
C PHE A 443 -1.77 14.63 10.83
N GLY A 444 -2.39 14.17 11.94
CA GLY A 444 -3.33 13.06 11.90
C GLY A 444 -4.48 13.24 10.91
N VAL A 445 -4.97 14.47 10.77
CA VAL A 445 -6.07 14.81 9.85
C VAL A 445 -5.67 14.83 8.37
N PHE A 446 -4.38 14.76 8.04
CA PHE A 446 -3.89 14.78 6.66
C PHE A 446 -3.56 13.39 6.11
N PHE A 447 -3.68 12.35 6.90
CA PHE A 447 -3.62 10.99 6.37
C PHE A 447 -4.81 10.72 5.44
N ASP A 448 -4.53 10.37 4.18
CA ASP A 448 -5.58 10.11 3.19
C ASP A 448 -6.28 8.76 3.50
N TRP A 449 -7.52 8.84 3.93
CA TRP A 449 -8.33 7.67 4.25
C TRP A 449 -8.45 6.69 3.07
N ARG A 450 -8.56 7.16 1.84
CA ARG A 450 -8.70 6.32 0.64
C ARG A 450 -7.45 5.45 0.44
N VAL A 451 -6.26 6.05 0.60
CA VAL A 451 -4.98 5.32 0.48
C VAL A 451 -4.82 4.35 1.63
N LEU A 452 -5.08 4.78 2.87
CA LEU A 452 -5.01 3.91 4.05
C LEU A 452 -5.99 2.74 3.94
N ARG A 453 -7.22 2.97 3.45
CA ARG A 453 -8.20 1.89 3.22
C ARG A 453 -7.66 0.84 2.24
N ARG A 454 -6.99 1.23 1.16
CA ARG A 454 -6.36 0.31 0.23
C ARG A 454 -5.20 -0.45 0.88
N ILE A 455 -4.36 0.23 1.65
CA ILE A 455 -3.25 -0.39 2.39
C ILE A 455 -3.77 -1.44 3.38
N THR A 456 -4.89 -1.17 4.06
CA THR A 456 -5.49 -2.17 4.96
C THR A 456 -6.03 -3.39 4.22
N VAL A 457 -6.56 -3.24 3.00
CA VAL A 457 -6.92 -4.39 2.14
C VAL A 457 -5.67 -5.18 1.78
N SER A 458 -4.61 -4.49 1.37
CA SER A 458 -3.32 -5.14 1.10
C SER A 458 -2.80 -5.93 2.31
N GLN A 459 -2.93 -5.38 3.53
CA GLN A 459 -2.58 -6.07 4.77
C GLN A 459 -3.48 -7.29 5.02
N GLN A 460 -4.81 -7.17 4.81
CA GLN A 460 -5.74 -8.28 4.98
C GLN A 460 -5.39 -9.45 4.06
N GLU A 461 -5.16 -9.19 2.78
CA GLU A 461 -4.81 -10.22 1.81
C GLU A 461 -3.44 -10.86 2.10
N ARG A 462 -2.47 -10.08 2.60
CA ARG A 462 -1.20 -10.63 3.08
C ARG A 462 -1.40 -11.57 4.27
N MET A 463 -2.19 -11.16 5.25
CA MET A 463 -2.49 -11.98 6.42
C MET A 463 -3.22 -13.26 6.03
N GLU A 464 -4.12 -13.19 5.06
CA GLU A 464 -4.78 -14.37 4.52
C GLU A 464 -3.79 -15.31 3.81
N SER A 465 -2.93 -14.78 2.93
CA SER A 465 -1.87 -15.58 2.28
C SER A 465 -0.93 -16.23 3.31
N ILE A 466 -0.56 -15.50 4.38
CA ILE A 466 0.28 -16.03 5.47
C ILE A 466 -0.42 -17.19 6.19
N SER A 467 -1.73 -17.13 6.38
CA SER A 467 -2.51 -18.14 7.10
C SER A 467 -2.76 -19.42 6.30
N LYS A 468 -2.74 -19.36 4.97
CA LYS A 468 -2.94 -20.51 4.09
C LYS A 468 -1.72 -21.43 4.07
N SER A 469 -1.94 -22.74 4.06
CA SER A 469 -0.85 -23.75 3.96
C SER A 469 -0.10 -23.67 2.63
N ASP A 470 -0.80 -23.30 1.56
CA ASP A 470 -0.28 -23.11 0.20
C ASP A 470 -0.03 -21.64 -0.15
N GLY A 471 -0.18 -20.72 0.82
CA GLY A 471 0.11 -19.30 0.64
C GLY A 471 1.57 -19.05 0.27
N TRP A 472 1.82 -18.05 -0.54
CA TRP A 472 3.17 -17.72 -1.00
C TRP A 472 3.94 -16.81 -0.03
N LEU A 473 3.23 -16.07 0.82
CA LEU A 473 3.82 -15.25 1.87
C LEU A 473 3.91 -16.04 3.18
N SER A 474 4.94 -15.75 3.96
CA SER A 474 5.16 -16.32 5.29
C SER A 474 5.15 -15.25 6.37
N GLU A 475 5.29 -15.67 7.63
CA GLU A 475 5.50 -14.75 8.75
C GLU A 475 6.62 -13.75 8.44
N GLY A 476 6.42 -12.48 8.81
CA GLY A 476 7.34 -11.39 8.49
C GLY A 476 7.00 -10.64 7.19
N HIS A 477 6.10 -11.14 6.35
CA HIS A 477 5.65 -10.44 5.14
C HIS A 477 4.40 -9.57 5.35
N GLN A 478 3.84 -9.50 6.56
CA GLN A 478 2.87 -8.45 6.90
C GLN A 478 3.51 -7.06 6.76
N LEU A 479 2.70 -6.04 6.49
CA LEU A 479 3.18 -4.66 6.45
C LEU A 479 3.48 -4.18 7.88
N ASP A 480 4.63 -3.53 8.09
CA ASP A 480 4.97 -2.81 9.31
C ASP A 480 5.12 -1.33 8.99
N ILE A 481 4.04 -0.58 9.24
CA ILE A 481 3.95 0.85 8.95
C ILE A 481 3.49 1.58 10.20
N THR A 482 4.28 2.54 10.66
CA THR A 482 3.90 3.47 11.73
C THR A 482 3.48 4.81 11.13
N LEU A 483 2.18 5.11 11.22
CA LEU A 483 1.61 6.42 10.94
C LEU A 483 1.91 7.32 12.13
N PHE A 484 2.86 8.21 11.98
CA PHE A 484 3.36 9.07 13.05
C PHE A 484 2.61 10.40 13.03
N SER A 485 1.50 10.48 13.80
CA SER A 485 0.64 11.65 13.86
C SER A 485 1.22 12.70 14.79
N THR A 486 1.79 13.77 14.22
CA THR A 486 2.32 14.87 15.00
C THR A 486 1.21 15.78 15.53
N ALA A 487 1.33 16.22 16.80
CA ALA A 487 0.42 17.19 17.41
C ALA A 487 -1.05 16.77 17.40
N SER A 488 -1.34 15.64 18.03
CA SER A 488 -2.67 15.03 18.12
C SER A 488 -3.62 15.78 19.07
N ASN A 489 -4.91 15.47 18.97
CA ASN A 489 -5.97 16.04 19.79
C ASN A 489 -6.09 17.57 19.60
N ILE A 490 -6.40 18.32 20.65
CA ILE A 490 -6.50 19.78 20.66
C ILE A 490 -5.14 20.51 20.75
N ASP A 491 -4.04 19.80 20.69
CA ASP A 491 -2.69 20.34 20.95
C ASP A 491 -2.22 21.31 19.82
N THR A 492 -2.79 21.21 18.61
CA THR A 492 -2.59 22.15 17.51
C THR A 492 -3.60 23.29 17.47
N GLY A 493 -4.28 23.56 18.56
CA GLY A 493 -5.37 24.53 18.62
C GLY A 493 -5.07 25.91 18.04
N VAL A 494 -3.81 26.38 18.12
CA VAL A 494 -3.40 27.65 17.52
C VAL A 494 -3.54 27.69 16.02
N ASN A 495 -3.46 26.55 15.33
CA ASN A 495 -3.62 26.43 13.87
C ASN A 495 -5.10 26.33 13.44
N GLY A 496 -6.04 26.20 14.39
CA GLY A 496 -7.47 26.07 14.13
C GLY A 496 -7.95 24.66 13.82
N ALA A 497 -9.25 24.52 13.62
CA ALA A 497 -9.95 23.23 13.48
C ALA A 497 -9.41 22.32 12.39
N THR A 498 -8.93 22.86 11.28
CA THR A 498 -8.42 22.10 10.14
C THR A 498 -7.12 21.32 10.44
N HIS A 499 -6.46 21.62 11.57
CA HIS A 499 -5.22 20.96 11.98
C HIS A 499 -5.36 20.18 13.29
N MET A 500 -6.49 20.33 13.99
CA MET A 500 -6.74 19.59 15.24
C MET A 500 -7.10 18.14 14.92
N SER A 501 -6.26 17.20 15.32
CA SER A 501 -6.52 15.76 15.15
C SER A 501 -7.47 15.25 16.24
N ILE A 502 -8.74 15.68 16.16
CA ILE A 502 -9.77 15.30 17.15
C ILE A 502 -10.70 14.21 16.63
N ASP A 503 -10.77 14.02 15.32
CA ASP A 503 -11.65 13.07 14.65
C ASP A 503 -10.89 12.03 13.80
N ASP A 504 -9.59 12.20 13.58
CA ASP A 504 -8.72 11.26 12.89
C ASP A 504 -8.82 9.84 13.47
N VAL A 505 -8.74 9.72 14.78
CA VAL A 505 -8.80 8.43 15.48
C VAL A 505 -10.16 7.76 15.30
N THR A 506 -11.26 8.51 15.36
CA THR A 506 -12.60 7.94 15.19
C THR A 506 -12.92 7.60 13.75
N ALA A 507 -12.33 8.29 12.78
CA ALA A 507 -12.44 7.97 11.36
C ALA A 507 -11.58 6.73 10.99
N LEU A 508 -10.37 6.65 11.53
CA LEU A 508 -9.41 5.60 11.16
C LEU A 508 -9.57 4.31 11.97
N MET A 509 -10.17 4.34 13.18
CA MET A 509 -10.34 3.14 14.01
C MET A 509 -11.16 2.03 13.36
N GLN A 510 -11.96 2.35 12.34
CA GLN A 510 -12.74 1.38 11.58
C GLN A 510 -11.90 0.67 10.48
N LEU A 511 -10.65 1.09 10.27
CA LEU A 511 -9.77 0.43 9.33
C LEU A 511 -9.26 -0.88 9.95
N PRO A 512 -9.45 -2.03 9.27
CA PRO A 512 -8.98 -3.31 9.77
C PRO A 512 -7.47 -3.31 10.04
N HIS A 513 -7.05 -4.01 11.09
CA HIS A 513 -5.65 -4.18 11.48
C HIS A 513 -4.90 -2.89 11.89
N LEU A 514 -5.56 -1.75 12.01
CA LEU A 514 -4.95 -0.53 12.49
C LEU A 514 -4.95 -0.49 14.02
N ARG A 515 -3.78 -0.35 14.62
CA ARG A 515 -3.57 -0.21 16.06
C ARG A 515 -3.41 1.26 16.42
N VAL A 516 -4.23 1.77 17.32
CA VAL A 516 -4.16 3.17 17.76
C VAL A 516 -3.41 3.26 19.07
N ILE A 517 -2.45 4.19 19.17
CA ILE A 517 -1.67 4.50 20.37
C ILE A 517 -1.58 6.02 20.50
N ASP A 518 -2.03 6.57 21.65
CA ASP A 518 -2.06 8.01 21.92
C ASP A 518 -1.16 8.34 23.13
N VAL A 519 -0.06 9.07 22.93
CA VAL A 519 1.02 9.23 23.91
C VAL A 519 1.31 10.71 24.19
N ALA A 520 1.51 11.05 25.45
CA ALA A 520 1.99 12.37 25.85
C ALA A 520 3.25 12.33 26.74
N CYS A 521 3.43 11.28 27.55
CA CYS A 521 4.58 11.20 28.44
C CYS A 521 5.87 10.80 27.71
N PRO A 522 7.00 11.52 27.91
CA PRO A 522 8.29 11.19 27.28
C PRO A 522 8.77 9.76 27.56
N ARG A 523 8.63 9.23 28.77
CA ARG A 523 9.00 7.86 29.12
C ARG A 523 8.10 6.83 28.39
N MET A 524 6.78 7.09 28.32
CA MET A 524 5.87 6.24 27.55
C MET A 524 6.25 6.23 26.07
N MET A 525 6.65 7.37 25.52
CA MET A 525 7.12 7.47 24.14
C MET A 525 8.33 6.55 23.88
N VAL A 526 9.34 6.55 24.78
CA VAL A 526 10.49 5.62 24.69
C VAL A 526 10.00 4.17 24.69
N ALA A 527 9.11 3.81 25.61
CA ALA A 527 8.61 2.44 25.74
C ALA A 527 7.82 1.98 24.50
N VAL A 528 6.96 2.85 23.95
CA VAL A 528 6.20 2.59 22.72
C VAL A 528 7.12 2.44 21.52
N MET A 529 8.10 3.32 21.33
CA MET A 529 9.03 3.23 20.21
C MET A 529 9.90 1.97 20.29
N LYS A 530 10.33 1.54 21.48
CA LYS A 530 10.99 0.24 21.69
C LYS A 530 10.07 -0.93 21.32
N TRP A 531 8.78 -0.84 21.65
CA TRP A 531 7.81 -1.87 21.27
C TRP A 531 7.64 -1.94 19.74
N ILE A 532 7.56 -0.81 19.03
CA ILE A 532 7.47 -0.76 17.57
C ILE A 532 8.77 -1.30 16.93
N ALA A 533 9.93 -0.96 17.48
CA ALA A 533 11.23 -1.41 16.97
C ALA A 533 11.41 -2.94 16.96
N LYS A 534 10.63 -3.69 17.76
CA LYS A 534 10.63 -5.16 17.72
C LYS A 534 10.07 -5.74 16.42
N GLY A 535 9.51 -4.92 15.52
CA GLY A 535 8.89 -5.36 14.27
C GLY A 535 7.63 -6.20 14.47
N SER A 536 7.02 -6.61 13.37
CA SER A 536 5.79 -7.43 13.34
C SER A 536 4.63 -6.81 14.12
N LYS A 537 4.51 -5.47 14.07
CA LYS A 537 3.44 -4.71 14.73
C LYS A 537 2.27 -4.39 13.81
N GLY A 538 2.44 -4.61 12.50
CA GLY A 538 1.41 -4.28 11.53
C GLY A 538 1.27 -2.78 11.32
N LEU A 539 0.04 -2.32 11.14
CA LEU A 539 -0.28 -0.91 10.95
C LEU A 539 -0.51 -0.25 12.32
N VAL A 540 0.26 0.79 12.63
CA VAL A 540 0.19 1.50 13.92
C VAL A 540 -0.04 2.98 13.66
N LEU A 541 -1.11 3.56 14.20
CA LEU A 541 -1.31 5.00 14.30
C LEU A 541 -0.75 5.46 15.65
N LEU A 542 0.44 6.03 15.65
CA LEU A 542 1.07 6.59 16.84
C LEU A 542 0.81 8.09 16.89
N ARG A 543 0.01 8.51 17.86
CA ARG A 543 -0.42 9.88 18.11
C ARG A 543 0.38 10.48 19.24
N LEU A 544 0.91 11.66 19.08
CA LEU A 544 1.75 12.30 20.09
C LEU A 544 1.41 13.77 20.29
N THR A 545 1.65 14.25 21.51
CA THR A 545 1.52 15.67 21.85
C THR A 545 2.71 16.46 21.30
N ARG A 546 2.44 17.68 20.83
CA ARG A 546 3.45 18.63 20.36
C ARG A 546 4.16 19.38 21.51
N ALA A 547 3.41 19.71 22.56
CA ALA A 547 3.94 20.45 23.70
C ALA A 547 4.90 19.60 24.53
N ALA A 548 5.81 20.27 25.25
CA ALA A 548 6.62 19.60 26.25
C ALA A 548 5.73 19.09 27.39
N SER A 549 5.93 17.85 27.79
CA SER A 549 5.17 17.16 28.82
C SER A 549 6.08 16.64 29.91
N GLU A 550 5.54 16.52 31.13
CA GLU A 550 6.27 15.99 32.26
C GLU A 550 6.40 14.47 32.19
N THR A 551 7.56 13.95 32.54
CA THR A 551 7.78 12.51 32.68
C THR A 551 7.17 12.04 33.99
N ILE A 552 6.13 11.22 33.93
CA ILE A 552 5.38 10.71 35.08
C ILE A 552 5.64 9.24 35.38
N TYR A 553 6.32 8.53 34.52
CA TYR A 553 6.61 7.10 34.67
C TYR A 553 8.07 6.83 35.05
N PRO A 554 8.34 5.77 35.84
CA PRO A 554 9.69 5.32 36.16
C PRO A 554 10.41 4.69 34.95
N GLU A 555 11.72 4.53 35.09
CA GLU A 555 12.58 3.91 34.10
C GLU A 555 12.17 2.46 33.75
N SER A 556 11.61 1.75 34.72
CA SER A 556 11.14 0.36 34.57
C SER A 556 9.88 0.19 33.72
N LEU A 557 9.26 1.31 33.26
CA LEU A 557 8.06 1.22 32.44
C LEU A 557 8.29 0.38 31.17
N GLN A 558 7.42 -0.58 30.97
CA GLN A 558 7.29 -1.34 29.71
C GLN A 558 5.92 -1.07 29.10
N PHE A 559 5.89 -0.84 27.82
CA PHE A 559 4.63 -0.69 27.07
C PHE A 559 4.18 -2.05 26.55
N GLU A 560 2.89 -2.32 26.76
CA GLU A 560 2.17 -3.43 26.14
C GLU A 560 0.91 -2.88 25.46
N TYR A 561 0.69 -3.23 24.19
CA TYR A 561 -0.50 -2.79 23.47
C TYR A 561 -1.76 -3.42 24.10
N GLY A 562 -2.79 -2.62 24.32
CA GLY A 562 -4.02 -3.06 24.97
C GLY A 562 -3.93 -3.04 26.51
N LYS A 563 -2.97 -2.30 27.09
CA LYS A 563 -2.84 -2.13 28.54
C LYS A 563 -3.05 -0.69 28.96
N GLY A 564 -3.87 -0.50 29.99
CA GLY A 564 -4.03 0.75 30.73
C GLY A 564 -3.11 0.79 31.98
N TYR A 565 -2.70 1.99 32.33
CA TYR A 565 -1.79 2.24 33.46
C TYR A 565 -2.50 3.02 34.55
N VAL A 566 -2.71 2.40 35.73
CA VAL A 566 -3.49 2.95 36.82
C VAL A 566 -2.61 3.82 37.72
N HIS A 567 -3.05 5.05 37.98
CA HIS A 567 -2.47 5.99 38.92
C HIS A 567 -3.42 6.20 40.11
N GLY A 568 -2.89 6.13 41.33
CA GLY A 568 -3.64 6.26 42.58
C GLY A 568 -4.14 4.92 43.11
N ASP A 569 -5.23 4.94 43.92
CA ASP A 569 -5.79 3.73 44.51
C ASP A 569 -6.59 2.92 43.47
N PRO A 570 -6.16 1.71 43.10
CA PRO A 570 -6.88 0.86 42.16
C PRO A 570 -8.26 0.41 42.67
N HIS A 571 -8.50 0.56 43.96
CA HIS A 571 -9.79 0.21 44.58
C HIS A 571 -10.77 1.39 44.64
N ALA A 572 -10.36 2.60 44.29
CA ALA A 572 -11.22 3.78 44.27
C ALA A 572 -12.54 3.52 43.52
N ASP A 573 -13.65 4.05 44.03
CA ASP A 573 -14.97 3.85 43.41
C ASP A 573 -15.16 4.65 42.13
N THR A 574 -14.43 5.74 41.99
CA THR A 574 -14.47 6.61 40.79
C THR A 574 -13.16 6.53 40.04
N VAL A 575 -13.25 6.36 38.74
CA VAL A 575 -12.10 6.18 37.82
C VAL A 575 -12.21 7.15 36.64
N ILE A 576 -11.18 7.94 36.40
CA ILE A 576 -11.04 8.70 35.14
C ILE A 576 -10.26 7.82 34.13
N ILE A 577 -10.80 7.61 32.94
CA ILE A 577 -10.10 6.97 31.82
C ILE A 577 -9.80 8.05 30.78
N THR A 578 -8.53 8.15 30.38
CA THR A 578 -8.05 9.17 29.43
C THR A 578 -6.85 8.67 28.64
N SER A 579 -6.43 9.41 27.62
CA SER A 579 -5.22 9.15 26.84
C SER A 579 -4.50 10.43 26.45
N GLY A 580 -3.29 10.29 25.93
CA GLY A 580 -2.51 11.41 25.44
C GLY A 580 -2.33 12.49 26.52
N ARG A 581 -2.44 13.76 26.12
CA ARG A 581 -2.25 14.86 27.06
C ARG A 581 -3.31 14.97 28.15
N GLY A 582 -4.49 14.32 27.97
CA GLY A 582 -5.54 14.27 28.98
C GLY A 582 -5.11 13.66 30.30
N ILE A 583 -4.05 12.82 30.32
CA ILE A 583 -3.53 12.24 31.56
C ILE A 583 -3.12 13.30 32.59
N TYR A 584 -2.54 14.41 32.15
CA TYR A 584 -2.11 15.48 33.05
C TYR A 584 -3.30 16.22 33.70
N GLU A 585 -4.38 16.41 32.94
CA GLU A 585 -5.64 16.95 33.49
C GLU A 585 -6.25 16.00 34.52
N GLY A 586 -6.26 14.71 34.22
CA GLY A 586 -6.73 13.67 35.15
C GLY A 586 -5.92 13.63 36.44
N LEU A 587 -4.58 13.66 36.37
CA LEU A 587 -3.70 13.67 37.55
C LEU A 587 -3.84 14.95 38.36
N ASN A 588 -4.01 16.10 37.73
CA ASN A 588 -4.27 17.37 38.43
C ASN A 588 -5.64 17.33 39.12
N ALA A 589 -6.66 16.78 38.47
CA ALA A 589 -7.99 16.59 39.11
C ALA A 589 -7.91 15.63 40.29
N GLN A 590 -7.18 14.51 40.16
CA GLN A 590 -6.95 13.55 41.25
C GLN A 590 -6.31 14.23 42.47
N LYS A 591 -5.27 15.04 42.24
CA LYS A 591 -4.60 15.79 43.33
C LYS A 591 -5.58 16.74 44.02
N ALA A 592 -6.35 17.52 43.26
CA ALA A 592 -7.30 18.47 43.80
C ALA A 592 -8.42 17.79 44.60
N LEU A 593 -8.92 16.63 44.14
CA LEU A 593 -9.94 15.85 44.88
C LEU A 593 -9.38 15.20 46.13
N ARG A 594 -8.14 14.73 46.13
CA ARG A 594 -7.46 14.21 47.31
C ARG A 594 -7.32 15.27 48.41
N GLU A 595 -6.99 16.51 48.03
CA GLU A 595 -6.96 17.64 48.96
C GLU A 595 -8.34 17.92 49.59
N GLN A 596 -9.43 17.51 48.92
CA GLN A 596 -10.81 17.57 49.42
C GLN A 596 -11.24 16.28 50.16
N GLY A 597 -10.31 15.34 50.39
CA GLY A 597 -10.60 14.06 51.05
C GLY A 597 -11.29 13.00 50.18
N ARG A 598 -11.28 13.17 48.86
CA ARG A 598 -11.86 12.21 47.89
C ARG A 598 -10.77 11.51 47.11
N GLU A 599 -10.67 10.19 47.24
CA GLU A 599 -9.73 9.38 46.47
C GLU A 599 -10.39 8.89 45.19
N ILE A 600 -9.67 9.07 44.06
CA ILE A 600 -10.04 8.54 42.74
C ILE A 600 -8.84 7.86 42.06
N ALA A 601 -9.10 6.97 41.12
CA ALA A 601 -8.08 6.45 40.21
C ALA A 601 -8.09 7.20 38.91
N VAL A 602 -6.92 7.28 38.27
CA VAL A 602 -6.77 7.77 36.90
C VAL A 602 -6.08 6.69 36.06
N VAL A 603 -6.67 6.32 34.94
CA VAL A 603 -6.12 5.35 34.02
C VAL A 603 -5.61 6.08 32.79
N ASP A 604 -4.30 6.09 32.61
CA ASP A 604 -3.70 6.42 31.30
C ASP A 604 -3.88 5.22 30.38
N MET A 605 -4.64 5.39 29.31
CA MET A 605 -4.99 4.33 28.37
C MET A 605 -4.48 4.66 26.96
N PRO A 606 -3.17 4.59 26.72
CA PRO A 606 -2.57 4.94 25.43
C PRO A 606 -3.09 4.07 24.28
N SER A 607 -3.50 2.84 24.57
CA SER A 607 -4.29 1.97 23.70
C SER A 607 -5.43 1.35 24.50
N PHE A 608 -6.55 1.08 23.89
CA PHE A 608 -7.73 0.62 24.59
C PHE A 608 -7.48 -0.74 25.30
N ASP A 609 -7.61 -0.75 26.64
CA ASP A 609 -7.52 -1.95 27.48
C ASP A 609 -8.92 -2.52 27.72
N ALA A 610 -9.28 -3.51 26.92
CA ALA A 610 -10.58 -4.15 26.94
C ALA A 610 -10.83 -4.93 28.27
N ASP A 611 -9.78 -5.55 28.82
CA ASP A 611 -9.89 -6.36 30.03
C ASP A 611 -10.07 -5.49 31.28
N LEU A 612 -9.28 -4.42 31.39
CA LEU A 612 -9.41 -3.46 32.49
C LEU A 612 -10.77 -2.75 32.42
N ALA A 613 -11.23 -2.34 31.23
CA ALA A 613 -12.54 -1.71 31.06
C ALA A 613 -13.68 -2.65 31.46
N ALA A 614 -13.61 -3.91 31.09
CA ALA A 614 -14.57 -4.94 31.52
C ALA A 614 -14.56 -5.16 33.04
N GLN A 615 -13.37 -5.28 33.64
CA GLN A 615 -13.18 -5.45 35.07
C GLN A 615 -13.78 -4.27 35.88
N LEU A 616 -13.47 -3.03 35.48
CA LEU A 616 -14.00 -1.84 36.15
C LEU A 616 -15.54 -1.79 36.09
N THR A 617 -16.12 -2.16 34.94
CA THR A 617 -17.57 -2.23 34.75
C THR A 617 -18.22 -3.29 35.65
N GLN A 618 -17.67 -4.51 35.69
CA GLN A 618 -18.17 -5.62 36.51
C GLN A 618 -18.04 -5.33 38.00
N GLN A 619 -17.03 -4.58 38.42
CA GLN A 619 -16.87 -4.09 39.78
C GLN A 619 -17.86 -2.96 40.14
N GLY A 620 -18.64 -2.48 39.17
CA GLY A 620 -19.63 -1.42 39.37
C GLY A 620 -19.03 -0.05 39.65
N LYS A 621 -17.81 0.21 39.17
CA LYS A 621 -17.13 1.51 39.31
C LYS A 621 -17.89 2.62 38.60
N ARG A 622 -17.75 3.86 39.08
CA ARG A 622 -18.12 5.07 38.33
C ARG A 622 -16.99 5.45 37.42
N ILE A 623 -17.24 5.50 36.11
CA ILE A 623 -16.20 5.73 35.09
C ILE A 623 -16.46 7.06 34.36
N LEU A 624 -15.49 7.95 34.41
CA LEU A 624 -15.46 9.16 33.61
C LEU A 624 -14.48 9.00 32.44
N PHE A 625 -14.99 8.89 31.22
CA PHE A 625 -14.15 9.01 30.02
C PHE A 625 -13.89 10.49 29.76
N ALA A 626 -12.62 10.92 29.82
CA ALA A 626 -12.19 12.28 29.55
C ALA A 626 -11.22 12.31 28.37
N GLU A 627 -11.73 12.58 27.16
CA GLU A 627 -10.99 12.38 25.91
C GLU A 627 -10.83 13.68 25.12
N GLN A 628 -9.61 14.04 24.77
CA GLN A 628 -9.29 15.23 23.97
C GLN A 628 -9.50 15.02 22.45
N ASN A 629 -10.33 14.06 22.10
CA ASN A 629 -10.79 13.71 20.76
C ASN A 629 -12.32 13.46 20.79
N ASN A 630 -12.87 12.95 19.69
CA ASN A 630 -14.31 12.71 19.55
C ASN A 630 -14.86 11.48 20.30
N GLY A 631 -14.13 10.92 21.25
CA GLY A 631 -14.61 9.83 22.12
C GLY A 631 -14.24 8.44 21.60
N PHE A 632 -12.97 8.20 21.27
CA PHE A 632 -12.43 6.94 20.79
C PHE A 632 -12.49 5.82 21.86
N LEU A 633 -12.03 6.11 23.10
CA LEU A 633 -12.00 5.10 24.18
C LEU A 633 -13.43 4.71 24.59
N PHE A 634 -14.33 5.69 24.67
CA PHE A 634 -15.74 5.40 24.98
C PHE A 634 -16.44 4.61 23.88
N ALA A 635 -16.16 4.89 22.60
CA ALA A 635 -16.71 4.11 21.49
C ALA A 635 -16.19 2.65 21.53
N SER A 636 -14.90 2.47 21.77
CA SER A 636 -14.28 1.15 21.95
C SER A 636 -14.85 0.40 23.16
N TYR A 637 -15.10 1.12 24.26
CA TYR A 637 -15.75 0.57 25.46
C TYR A 637 -17.13 0.02 25.15
N LEU A 638 -17.99 0.79 24.47
CA LEU A 638 -19.34 0.35 24.13
C LEU A 638 -19.35 -0.91 23.26
N ASP A 639 -18.51 -0.94 22.23
CA ASP A 639 -18.36 -2.09 21.35
C ASP A 639 -17.91 -3.34 22.13
N GLU A 640 -16.92 -3.18 23.00
CA GLU A 640 -16.39 -4.29 23.77
C GLU A 640 -17.38 -4.82 24.83
N MET A 641 -18.10 -3.93 25.52
CA MET A 641 -19.15 -4.35 26.48
C MET A 641 -20.25 -5.13 25.76
N TYR A 642 -20.65 -4.65 24.57
CA TYR A 642 -21.63 -5.36 23.75
C TYR A 642 -21.13 -6.75 23.32
N ARG A 643 -19.90 -6.84 22.78
CA ARG A 643 -19.32 -8.10 22.32
C ARG A 643 -19.16 -9.14 23.44
N ARG A 644 -18.81 -8.71 24.64
CA ARG A 644 -18.65 -9.58 25.81
C ARG A 644 -19.96 -9.90 26.52
N GLY A 645 -21.07 -9.28 26.13
CA GLY A 645 -22.35 -9.41 26.83
C GLY A 645 -22.32 -8.87 28.28
N ILE A 646 -21.47 -7.85 28.55
CA ILE A 646 -21.35 -7.24 29.87
C ILE A 646 -22.37 -6.13 29.99
N ALA A 647 -23.29 -6.26 30.95
CA ALA A 647 -24.24 -5.20 31.26
C ALA A 647 -23.52 -4.03 31.94
N TRP A 648 -23.89 -2.81 31.57
CA TRP A 648 -23.40 -1.58 32.18
C TRP A 648 -24.54 -0.61 32.48
N SER A 649 -24.34 0.25 33.48
CA SER A 649 -25.36 1.22 33.93
C SER A 649 -25.01 2.62 33.38
N PRO A 650 -25.91 3.26 32.60
CA PRO A 650 -25.66 4.61 32.10
C PRO A 650 -25.38 5.65 33.19
N GLU A 651 -25.96 5.50 34.37
CA GLU A 651 -25.73 6.39 35.51
C GLU A 651 -24.34 6.28 36.14
N LYS A 652 -23.59 5.22 35.82
CA LYS A 652 -22.22 5.02 36.28
C LYS A 652 -21.18 5.44 35.27
N ILE A 653 -21.60 5.80 34.07
CA ILE A 653 -20.68 6.15 32.97
C ILE A 653 -20.94 7.60 32.55
N THR A 654 -19.92 8.42 32.67
CA THR A 654 -19.93 9.82 32.20
C THR A 654 -18.88 10.01 31.13
N THR A 655 -19.17 10.84 30.10
CA THR A 655 -18.26 11.11 29.01
C THR A 655 -18.07 12.60 28.79
N LEU A 656 -16.82 13.03 28.75
CA LEU A 656 -16.38 14.36 28.30
C LEU A 656 -15.46 14.20 27.11
N SER A 657 -15.71 14.98 26.07
CA SER A 657 -14.92 14.91 24.84
C SER A 657 -14.96 16.25 24.09
N THR A 658 -14.36 16.32 22.93
CA THR A 658 -14.46 17.49 22.06
C THR A 658 -15.88 17.70 21.48
N ARG A 659 -16.79 16.71 21.63
CA ARG A 659 -18.21 16.82 21.31
C ARG A 659 -18.98 17.47 22.48
N THR A 660 -20.20 17.96 22.20
CA THR A 660 -21.12 18.38 23.26
C THR A 660 -21.58 17.17 24.09
N ARG A 661 -22.24 17.41 25.21
CA ARG A 661 -22.85 16.36 26.03
C ARG A 661 -23.88 15.52 25.28
N GLU A 662 -24.62 16.15 24.32
CA GLU A 662 -25.53 15.44 23.43
C GLU A 662 -24.78 14.75 22.27
N ARG A 663 -23.44 14.67 22.36
CA ARG A 663 -22.55 14.08 21.34
C ARG A 663 -22.62 14.73 19.95
N LYS A 664 -23.07 15.98 19.88
CA LYS A 664 -23.05 16.78 18.64
C LYS A 664 -21.65 17.30 18.38
N ALA A 665 -21.33 17.52 17.11
CA ALA A 665 -20.09 18.18 16.72
C ALA A 665 -20.02 19.59 17.31
N ARG A 666 -18.86 19.95 17.86
CA ARG A 666 -18.56 21.29 18.36
C ARG A 666 -17.59 21.96 17.40
N HIS A 667 -17.89 23.19 16.98
CA HIS A 667 -16.91 23.98 16.26
C HIS A 667 -15.85 24.49 17.26
N LEU A 668 -14.60 24.15 17.02
CA LEU A 668 -13.46 24.60 17.82
C LEU A 668 -12.72 25.72 17.06
N HIS A 669 -12.75 26.91 17.61
CA HIS A 669 -11.95 28.02 17.11
C HIS A 669 -10.48 27.84 17.47
N SER A 670 -9.59 28.62 16.84
CA SER A 670 -8.19 28.71 17.26
C SER A 670 -8.09 29.15 18.72
N GLY A 671 -7.17 28.56 19.46
CA GLY A 671 -6.97 28.86 20.87
C GLY A 671 -5.75 28.14 21.44
N THR A 672 -5.35 28.55 22.63
CA THR A 672 -4.34 27.81 23.39
C THR A 672 -4.93 26.48 23.89
N TYR A 673 -4.07 25.52 24.21
CA TYR A 673 -4.50 24.26 24.80
C TYR A 673 -5.42 24.48 26.01
N THR A 674 -5.05 25.35 26.95
CA THR A 674 -5.83 25.63 28.17
C THR A 674 -7.22 26.18 27.83
N GLN A 675 -7.33 27.08 26.87
CA GLN A 675 -8.62 27.66 26.42
C GLN A 675 -9.51 26.56 25.83
N LEU A 676 -8.94 25.71 24.98
CA LEU A 676 -9.69 24.62 24.31
C LEU A 676 -10.08 23.52 25.30
N ALA A 677 -9.18 23.13 26.21
CA ALA A 677 -9.51 22.17 27.27
C ALA A 677 -10.69 22.66 28.12
N LYS A 678 -10.67 23.93 28.54
CA LYS A 678 -11.79 24.53 29.28
C LYS A 678 -13.07 24.63 28.45
N LEU A 679 -12.97 25.03 27.18
CA LEU A 679 -14.13 25.10 26.26
C LEU A 679 -14.80 23.73 26.10
N CYS A 680 -14.02 22.65 26.11
CA CYS A 680 -14.53 21.28 25.97
C CYS A 680 -14.97 20.65 27.32
N GLY A 681 -14.76 21.32 28.45
CA GLY A 681 -15.03 20.77 29.78
C GLY A 681 -14.03 19.69 30.18
N LEU A 682 -12.80 19.78 29.69
CA LEU A 682 -11.73 18.79 29.87
C LEU A 682 -10.55 19.30 30.70
N SER A 683 -10.65 20.51 31.29
CA SER A 683 -9.64 20.98 32.23
C SER A 683 -9.76 20.25 33.57
N ALA A 684 -8.70 20.22 34.35
CA ALA A 684 -8.71 19.60 35.70
C ALA A 684 -9.84 20.13 36.56
N GLU A 685 -10.14 21.43 36.52
CA GLU A 685 -11.27 22.03 37.25
C GLU A 685 -12.62 21.45 36.78
N ASP A 686 -12.82 21.30 35.48
CA ASP A 686 -14.06 20.74 34.92
C ASP A 686 -14.22 19.26 35.32
N LEU A 687 -13.15 18.48 35.36
CA LEU A 687 -13.15 17.09 35.79
C LEU A 687 -13.52 17.00 37.29
N VAL A 688 -12.95 17.87 38.14
CA VAL A 688 -13.31 17.96 39.58
C VAL A 688 -14.79 18.28 39.75
N ASN A 689 -15.30 19.28 39.02
CA ASN A 689 -16.70 19.68 39.09
C ASN A 689 -17.62 18.55 38.62
N THR A 690 -17.31 17.88 37.53
CA THR A 690 -18.09 16.74 37.02
C THR A 690 -18.16 15.61 38.06
N ILE A 691 -17.03 15.24 38.67
CA ILE A 691 -16.98 14.17 39.69
C ILE A 691 -17.70 14.60 40.97
N THR A 692 -17.65 15.88 41.32
CA THR A 692 -18.24 16.36 42.57
C THR A 692 -19.74 16.53 42.50
N PHE A 693 -20.28 17.01 41.35
CA PHE A 693 -21.68 17.42 41.25
C PHE A 693 -22.53 16.54 40.33
N GLU A 694 -21.93 15.73 39.46
CA GLU A 694 -22.65 14.96 38.45
C GLU A 694 -22.46 13.43 38.62
N MET A 695 -21.44 12.99 39.34
CA MET A 695 -21.14 11.59 39.62
C MET A 695 -21.22 11.30 41.11
#